data_d78407a883460c69ce79f08c89ae280b
#
_entry.id   d78407a883460c69ce79f08c89ae280b
#
_cell.length_a   1.000
_cell.length_b   1.000
_cell.length_c   1.000
_cell.angle_alpha   90.00
_cell.angle_beta   90.00
_cell.angle_gamma   90.00
#
_symmetry.space_group_name_H-M   'P 1'
#
loop_
_entity.id
_entity.type
_entity.pdbx_description
1 polymer ?
#
loop_
_entity_poly.entity_id
_entity_poly.type
_entity_poly.pdbx_seq_one_letter_code
_entity_poly.pdbx_strand_id
1 'polypeptide(L)'
;MEDAHTKAPADCLAYFGVSEATGLSPDQFKKNLEKYGFNVLALKLRNCSDYSTTLCLLGKSIWELIIEQFEDLLVRILLLAACISFVLAWFEEGEETITAFVEPFVILLILIANAVVGVWQERNAESAIEALKEYEPEMGKVYRSDRKSVQRIKAREIVPGDIVEVSVGDKVPADIRITAIRSTTLRVDQSILTGESVSVIKHTEPVPDPRAVNQDKKNMLFSGTNIAAGKAIGVAVATGVSTEIGKIRDQMAATEQEKTPLQQKLDEFGEQLSKVISLICVAVWMINIGHFNDPVHGGSWIRGAVYYFKIAVALAVAAIPEGLPAVITTCLALGTRRMAKKNAIVRSLPSVETLGCTSVICSDKTGTLTTNQMCVTKMFVIDKVDGDHVELDCYDISGSKYTPEGEVTKLGAKVDCSQNDGLVELSTICALCNDSSLDYNDSKKIYEKVGEATETALCCLVEKMNVFKTNVANLSKVERANACCSVVKQLMKKNFTLEFSRDRKSMSVYCTPVKGDSGAKMFVKGAPEGVIDRCAYVRVGATRVPLTGVVKDKIMGVIKEWGTGRDTLRCLALATRDTPLKIEEMNLEDSTKFADYETDLTFVGCVGMLDPPRKEVTGSIELCKAAGIRVIMITGDNKGTAVAICRRIGIFTEDDDVTGKAYTGREFDDLPRSDQSEAVRRACCFARVEPAHKSKIVEFLQGHDEITAMTGDGVNDAPALKKAEIGIAMGSGTAVAKSASEMVLADDNFSSIVAAVEEGRAIYNNMKQFIRYLISSNIGEVVCIFLTAALGLPEALIPVQLLWVNLVTDGLPATALGFNPPDLEIMGKPPRSPKEPLISGWLFFRYMAIGGYVGAATVGAAAYWFLYDVEGPQVTYHQLSHFMQCHDENEDFTGVECEVFEAAPPMTMALSVLVTIEMCNALNSLSENQSLVRMPPWSNGWLLSAMTLSMSLHFMIIYVDPLPMIFRLTHLNVEQWLVVLKLSIPVILIDEVLKFMARNYVEKSTL
;
A
#
# COMPACT_ATOMS: atom_id res chain seq x y z
N MET A 1 0.14 28.88 -21.66
CA MET A 1 0.98 29.48 -22.71
C MET A 1 1.46 28.37 -23.62
N GLU A 2 0.84 28.26 -24.80
CA GLU A 2 1.11 27.10 -25.69
C GLU A 2 2.39 27.24 -26.52
N ASP A 3 2.83 28.46 -26.74
CA ASP A 3 3.99 28.85 -27.54
C ASP A 3 5.23 29.25 -26.74
N ALA A 4 5.31 28.76 -25.50
CA ALA A 4 6.41 29.07 -24.59
C ALA A 4 7.79 28.70 -25.14
N HIS A 5 7.90 27.68 -25.98
CA HIS A 5 9.15 27.24 -26.62
C HIS A 5 9.69 28.20 -27.66
N THR A 6 8.85 29.06 -28.24
CA THR A 6 9.26 30.05 -29.23
C THR A 6 9.74 31.35 -28.62
N LYS A 7 9.52 31.55 -27.32
CA LYS A 7 9.81 32.79 -26.62
C LYS A 7 11.07 32.72 -25.77
N ALA A 8 11.72 33.86 -25.58
CA ALA A 8 12.87 33.94 -24.68
C ALA A 8 12.44 33.72 -23.20
N PRO A 9 13.35 33.25 -22.34
CA PRO A 9 13.03 33.06 -20.93
C PRO A 9 12.45 34.31 -20.23
N ALA A 10 13.02 35.49 -20.56
CA ALA A 10 12.53 36.74 -20.01
C ALA A 10 11.08 37.08 -20.40
N ASP A 11 10.68 36.75 -21.62
CA ASP A 11 9.31 36.96 -22.10
C ASP A 11 8.31 36.07 -21.40
N CYS A 12 8.69 34.82 -21.12
CA CYS A 12 7.87 33.87 -20.37
C CYS A 12 7.68 34.32 -18.91
N LEU A 13 8.74 34.82 -18.28
CA LEU A 13 8.67 35.36 -16.92
C LEU A 13 7.80 36.63 -16.87
N ALA A 14 7.91 37.49 -17.87
CA ALA A 14 7.10 38.72 -17.99
C ALA A 14 5.61 38.38 -18.20
N TYR A 15 5.31 37.36 -18.99
CA TYR A 15 3.92 36.91 -19.22
C TYR A 15 3.20 36.53 -17.93
N PHE A 16 3.88 35.84 -17.02
CA PHE A 16 3.33 35.44 -15.72
C PHE A 16 3.54 36.50 -14.63
N GLY A 17 4.27 37.58 -14.92
CA GLY A 17 4.56 38.65 -13.96
C GLY A 17 5.41 38.21 -12.77
N VAL A 18 6.33 37.29 -12.97
CA VAL A 18 7.18 36.73 -11.92
C VAL A 18 8.66 36.98 -12.18
N SER A 19 9.45 37.01 -11.10
CA SER A 19 10.92 37.08 -11.15
C SER A 19 11.49 35.69 -10.80
N GLU A 20 12.52 35.28 -11.51
CA GLU A 20 13.24 34.01 -11.24
C GLU A 20 13.75 33.92 -9.80
N ALA A 21 14.13 35.04 -9.21
CA ALA A 21 14.71 35.07 -7.86
C ALA A 21 13.66 35.00 -6.73
N THR A 22 12.47 35.52 -6.96
CA THR A 22 11.43 35.65 -5.91
C THR A 22 10.23 34.75 -6.10
N GLY A 23 9.92 34.34 -7.33
CA GLY A 23 8.74 33.53 -7.64
C GLY A 23 7.40 34.25 -7.43
N LEU A 24 6.32 33.49 -7.29
CA LEU A 24 4.98 34.01 -7.09
C LEU A 24 4.77 34.58 -5.68
N SER A 25 4.08 35.70 -5.59
CA SER A 25 3.55 36.19 -4.32
C SER A 25 2.30 35.40 -3.90
N PRO A 26 1.93 35.39 -2.60
CA PRO A 26 0.74 34.66 -2.14
C PRO A 26 -0.55 35.08 -2.87
N ASP A 27 -0.69 36.38 -3.21
CA ASP A 27 -1.84 36.87 -3.94
C ASP A 27 -1.87 36.39 -5.40
N GLN A 28 -0.72 36.38 -6.06
CA GLN A 28 -0.56 35.83 -7.42
C GLN A 28 -0.84 34.33 -7.43
N PHE A 29 -0.40 33.61 -6.43
CA PHE A 29 -0.68 32.17 -6.28
C PHE A 29 -2.18 31.90 -6.20
N LYS A 30 -2.91 32.59 -5.34
CA LYS A 30 -4.36 32.48 -5.21
C LYS A 30 -5.08 32.78 -6.52
N LYS A 31 -4.66 33.83 -7.20
CA LYS A 31 -5.23 34.27 -8.47
C LYS A 31 -5.01 33.22 -9.57
N ASN A 32 -3.81 32.69 -9.67
CA ASN A 32 -3.47 31.65 -10.63
C ASN A 32 -4.16 30.30 -10.31
N LEU A 33 -4.30 29.96 -9.03
CA LEU A 33 -5.04 28.79 -8.60
C LEU A 33 -6.52 28.85 -8.98
N GLU A 34 -7.15 30.00 -8.83
CA GLU A 34 -8.54 30.21 -9.26
C GLU A 34 -8.69 30.14 -10.78
N LYS A 35 -7.71 30.68 -11.52
CA LYS A 35 -7.74 30.70 -12.99
C LYS A 35 -7.44 29.36 -13.64
N TYR A 36 -6.45 28.63 -13.14
CA TYR A 36 -5.95 27.40 -13.78
C TYR A 36 -6.32 26.11 -13.05
N GLY A 37 -6.72 26.20 -11.78
CA GLY A 37 -7.03 25.04 -10.94
C GLY A 37 -5.79 24.29 -10.42
N PHE A 38 -6.02 23.20 -9.74
CA PHE A 38 -4.96 22.35 -9.22
C PHE A 38 -4.25 21.56 -10.32
N ASN A 39 -2.98 21.23 -10.11
CA ASN A 39 -2.18 20.40 -10.98
C ASN A 39 -2.53 18.91 -10.78
N VAL A 40 -3.70 18.51 -11.25
CA VAL A 40 -4.22 17.14 -11.13
C VAL A 40 -4.71 16.68 -12.50
N LEU A 41 -4.36 15.45 -12.86
CA LEU A 41 -4.88 14.77 -14.04
C LEU A 41 -6.29 14.23 -13.76
N ALA A 42 -7.26 15.15 -13.56
CA ALA A 42 -8.65 14.77 -13.46
C ALA A 42 -9.21 14.47 -14.85
N LEU A 43 -9.95 13.39 -14.99
CA LEU A 43 -10.73 13.11 -16.22
C LEU A 43 -11.67 14.27 -16.47
N LYS A 44 -11.50 14.93 -17.63
CA LYS A 44 -12.35 16.01 -18.04
C LYS A 44 -13.74 15.47 -18.38
N LEU A 45 -14.70 15.79 -17.55
CA LEU A 45 -16.10 15.51 -17.78
C LEU A 45 -16.56 16.24 -19.06
N ARG A 46 -16.88 15.48 -20.10
CA ARG A 46 -17.60 16.03 -21.25
C ARG A 46 -19.01 16.39 -20.80
N ASN A 47 -19.31 17.70 -20.75
CA ASN A 47 -20.65 18.30 -20.72
C ASN A 47 -21.69 17.55 -19.89
N CYS A 48 -21.60 17.55 -18.59
CA CYS A 48 -22.73 17.31 -17.71
C CYS A 48 -23.15 18.64 -17.08
N SER A 49 -24.13 19.29 -17.62
CA SER A 49 -24.81 20.37 -16.96
C SER A 49 -25.68 19.80 -15.85
N ASP A 50 -25.47 20.32 -14.64
CA ASP A 50 -26.32 20.24 -13.46
C ASP A 50 -26.60 18.88 -12.80
N TYR A 51 -26.21 18.78 -11.55
CA TYR A 51 -26.55 17.75 -10.53
C TYR A 51 -26.03 16.31 -10.69
N SER A 52 -25.54 15.90 -11.84
CA SER A 52 -24.96 14.56 -12.04
C SER A 52 -23.42 14.55 -11.99
N THR A 53 -22.80 15.68 -11.66
CA THR A 53 -21.35 15.87 -11.74
C THR A 53 -20.57 14.97 -10.78
N THR A 54 -21.17 14.59 -9.65
CA THR A 54 -20.55 13.67 -8.69
C THR A 54 -20.56 12.21 -9.17
N LEU A 55 -21.46 11.88 -10.07
CA LEU A 55 -21.63 10.53 -10.61
C LEU A 55 -20.66 10.17 -11.72
N CYS A 56 -20.23 11.16 -12.50
CA CYS A 56 -19.32 10.95 -13.64
C CYS A 56 -17.84 10.86 -13.25
N LEU A 57 -17.48 11.20 -12.01
CA LEU A 57 -16.10 11.15 -11.50
C LEU A 57 -15.61 9.72 -11.18
N LEU A 58 -16.46 8.72 -11.21
CA LEU A 58 -16.23 7.37 -10.72
C LEU A 58 -16.04 6.29 -11.82
N GLY A 59 -15.57 6.62 -12.99
CA GLY A 59 -15.13 5.66 -14.01
C GLY A 59 -16.23 4.75 -14.61
N LYS A 60 -17.24 4.36 -13.83
CA LYS A 60 -18.39 3.56 -14.30
C LYS A 60 -19.70 4.31 -13.98
N SER A 61 -20.66 4.30 -14.94
CA SER A 61 -21.97 4.86 -14.67
C SER A 61 -22.74 4.01 -13.65
N ILE A 62 -23.68 4.61 -12.92
CA ILE A 62 -24.52 3.87 -11.96
C ILE A 62 -25.30 2.77 -12.68
N TRP A 63 -25.70 2.99 -13.93
CA TRP A 63 -26.40 1.98 -14.73
C TRP A 63 -25.52 0.78 -15.04
N GLU A 64 -24.25 0.97 -15.35
CA GLU A 64 -23.30 -0.12 -15.56
C GLU A 64 -23.08 -0.93 -14.27
N LEU A 65 -22.96 -0.28 -13.12
CA LEU A 65 -22.86 -0.94 -11.83
C LEU A 65 -24.11 -1.74 -11.48
N ILE A 66 -25.31 -1.21 -11.78
CA ILE A 66 -26.58 -1.91 -11.57
C ILE A 66 -26.66 -3.13 -12.49
N ILE A 67 -26.28 -3.00 -13.74
CA ILE A 67 -26.28 -4.11 -14.70
C ILE A 67 -25.29 -5.19 -14.27
N GLU A 68 -24.11 -4.83 -13.76
CA GLU A 68 -23.12 -5.78 -13.24
C GLU A 68 -23.68 -6.59 -12.05
N GLN A 69 -24.51 -6.00 -11.19
CA GLN A 69 -25.15 -6.73 -10.09
C GLN A 69 -26.10 -7.82 -10.59
N PHE A 70 -26.68 -7.68 -11.79
CA PHE A 70 -27.58 -8.67 -12.41
C PHE A 70 -26.86 -9.63 -13.36
N GLU A 71 -25.55 -9.50 -13.58
CA GLU A 71 -24.77 -10.42 -14.42
C GLU A 71 -24.47 -11.76 -13.73
N ASP A 72 -24.56 -11.83 -12.41
CA ASP A 72 -24.39 -13.07 -11.69
C ASP A 72 -25.48 -14.07 -12.09
N LEU A 73 -25.06 -15.28 -12.44
CA LEU A 73 -25.96 -16.36 -12.85
C LEU A 73 -27.00 -16.67 -11.76
N LEU A 74 -26.61 -16.60 -10.50
CA LEU A 74 -27.49 -16.87 -9.36
C LEU A 74 -28.59 -15.79 -9.25
N VAL A 75 -28.25 -14.53 -9.43
CA VAL A 75 -29.22 -13.43 -9.43
C VAL A 75 -30.17 -13.56 -10.61
N ARG A 76 -29.69 -13.99 -11.78
CA ARG A 76 -30.53 -14.25 -12.97
C ARG A 76 -31.52 -15.39 -12.72
N ILE A 77 -31.10 -16.46 -12.06
CA ILE A 77 -31.96 -17.56 -11.67
C ILE A 77 -33.07 -17.08 -10.73
N LEU A 78 -32.76 -16.26 -9.75
CA LEU A 78 -33.73 -15.68 -8.82
C LEU A 78 -34.70 -14.75 -9.51
N LEU A 79 -34.23 -13.94 -10.45
CA LEU A 79 -35.07 -13.05 -11.23
C LEU A 79 -36.01 -13.86 -12.09
N LEU A 80 -35.54 -14.93 -12.74
CA LEU A 80 -36.36 -15.85 -13.50
C LEU A 80 -37.43 -16.53 -12.62
N ALA A 81 -37.03 -16.97 -11.44
CA ALA A 81 -37.93 -17.58 -10.45
C ALA A 81 -39.03 -16.59 -10.01
N ALA A 82 -38.66 -15.34 -9.76
CA ALA A 82 -39.59 -14.26 -9.41
C ALA A 82 -40.58 -14.01 -10.55
N CYS A 83 -40.11 -13.97 -11.81
CA CYS A 83 -40.97 -13.79 -12.99
C CYS A 83 -41.96 -14.97 -13.17
N ILE A 84 -41.50 -16.20 -13.03
CA ILE A 84 -42.33 -17.40 -13.13
C ILE A 84 -43.36 -17.41 -11.99
N SER A 85 -42.98 -17.09 -10.77
CA SER A 85 -43.92 -17.00 -9.63
C SER A 85 -44.97 -15.91 -9.85
N PHE A 86 -44.57 -14.79 -10.45
CA PHE A 86 -45.51 -13.71 -10.82
C PHE A 86 -46.54 -14.20 -11.89
N VAL A 87 -46.07 -14.86 -12.93
CA VAL A 87 -46.95 -15.40 -13.99
C VAL A 87 -47.90 -16.44 -13.40
N LEU A 88 -47.44 -17.32 -12.55
CA LEU A 88 -48.26 -18.34 -11.90
C LEU A 88 -49.29 -17.73 -10.94
N ALA A 89 -48.93 -16.67 -10.20
CA ALA A 89 -49.86 -15.92 -9.38
C ALA A 89 -51.00 -15.26 -10.17
N TRP A 90 -50.72 -14.84 -11.41
CA TRP A 90 -51.73 -14.28 -12.31
C TRP A 90 -52.81 -15.28 -12.70
N PHE A 91 -52.49 -16.57 -12.77
CA PHE A 91 -53.40 -17.63 -13.10
C PHE A 91 -54.15 -18.22 -11.89
N GLU A 92 -53.86 -17.82 -10.66
CA GLU A 92 -54.63 -18.24 -9.48
C GLU A 92 -55.96 -17.47 -9.43
N GLU A 93 -57.08 -18.21 -9.38
CA GLU A 93 -58.42 -17.66 -9.23
C GLU A 93 -58.89 -17.77 -7.79
N GLY A 94 -59.42 -16.69 -7.19
CA GLY A 94 -60.00 -16.71 -5.86
C GLY A 94 -59.69 -15.49 -5.01
N GLU A 95 -60.14 -15.44 -3.76
CA GLU A 95 -59.89 -14.36 -2.80
C GLU A 95 -58.39 -14.24 -2.39
N GLU A 96 -57.59 -15.24 -2.66
CA GLU A 96 -56.14 -15.29 -2.36
C GLU A 96 -55.24 -14.66 -3.42
N THR A 97 -55.81 -14.04 -4.46
CA THR A 97 -55.04 -13.45 -5.58
C THR A 97 -54.08 -12.36 -5.11
N ILE A 98 -54.44 -11.56 -4.13
CA ILE A 98 -53.60 -10.48 -3.62
C ILE A 98 -52.41 -11.04 -2.85
N THR A 99 -52.60 -12.09 -2.01
CA THR A 99 -51.55 -12.76 -1.27
C THR A 99 -50.58 -13.53 -2.12
N ALA A 100 -51.06 -14.09 -3.26
CA ALA A 100 -50.20 -14.78 -4.24
C ALA A 100 -49.20 -13.82 -4.94
N PHE A 101 -49.55 -12.55 -5.13
CA PHE A 101 -48.66 -11.52 -5.70
C PHE A 101 -47.63 -10.95 -4.70
N VAL A 102 -47.83 -11.12 -3.41
CA VAL A 102 -46.91 -10.57 -2.38
C VAL A 102 -45.53 -11.24 -2.43
N GLU A 103 -45.48 -12.54 -2.61
CA GLU A 103 -44.21 -13.30 -2.64
C GLU A 103 -43.29 -12.90 -3.83
N PRO A 104 -43.76 -12.93 -5.13
CA PRO A 104 -42.90 -12.47 -6.23
C PRO A 104 -42.51 -11.00 -6.09
N PHE A 105 -43.40 -10.15 -5.60
CA PHE A 105 -43.14 -8.73 -5.42
C PHE A 105 -42.06 -8.49 -4.35
N VAL A 106 -42.11 -9.21 -3.23
CA VAL A 106 -41.13 -9.10 -2.14
C VAL A 106 -39.78 -9.62 -2.60
N ILE A 107 -39.70 -10.74 -3.32
CA ILE A 107 -38.47 -11.26 -3.90
C ILE A 107 -37.83 -10.22 -4.84
N LEU A 108 -38.60 -9.60 -5.70
CA LEU A 108 -38.12 -8.57 -6.61
C LEU A 108 -37.65 -7.33 -5.84
N LEU A 109 -38.38 -6.89 -4.82
CA LEU A 109 -38.01 -5.77 -3.98
C LEU A 109 -36.68 -6.03 -3.24
N ILE A 110 -36.47 -7.22 -2.71
CA ILE A 110 -35.24 -7.61 -2.03
C ILE A 110 -34.08 -7.69 -3.03
N LEU A 111 -34.28 -8.21 -4.23
CA LEU A 111 -33.27 -8.20 -5.28
C LEU A 111 -32.84 -6.77 -5.65
N ILE A 112 -33.81 -5.86 -5.79
CA ILE A 112 -33.54 -4.43 -6.04
C ILE A 112 -32.77 -3.82 -4.87
N ALA A 113 -33.17 -4.07 -3.63
CA ALA A 113 -32.48 -3.60 -2.43
C ALA A 113 -31.04 -4.14 -2.37
N ASN A 114 -30.83 -5.42 -2.67
CA ASN A 114 -29.49 -6.01 -2.76
C ASN A 114 -28.62 -5.35 -3.83
N ALA A 115 -29.18 -5.10 -5.02
CA ALA A 115 -28.49 -4.39 -6.08
C ALA A 115 -28.08 -2.96 -5.66
N VAL A 116 -28.98 -2.24 -4.99
CA VAL A 116 -28.70 -0.89 -4.47
C VAL A 116 -27.59 -0.92 -3.42
N VAL A 117 -27.66 -1.84 -2.46
CA VAL A 117 -26.62 -2.00 -1.43
C VAL A 117 -25.28 -2.38 -2.05
N GLY A 118 -25.28 -3.31 -3.00
CA GLY A 118 -24.07 -3.72 -3.72
C GLY A 118 -23.41 -2.55 -4.47
N VAL A 119 -24.19 -1.76 -5.19
CA VAL A 119 -23.72 -0.55 -5.89
C VAL A 119 -23.15 0.47 -4.90
N TRP A 120 -23.85 0.69 -3.78
CA TRP A 120 -23.39 1.61 -2.75
C TRP A 120 -22.08 1.16 -2.11
N GLN A 121 -21.93 -0.12 -1.81
CA GLN A 121 -20.69 -0.68 -1.24
C GLN A 121 -19.51 -0.60 -2.22
N GLU A 122 -19.70 -0.96 -3.49
CA GLU A 122 -18.68 -0.83 -4.53
C GLU A 122 -18.23 0.61 -4.70
N ARG A 123 -19.19 1.53 -4.71
CA ARG A 123 -18.90 2.96 -4.81
C ARG A 123 -18.09 3.48 -3.62
N ASN A 124 -18.42 3.07 -2.40
CA ASN A 124 -17.66 3.44 -1.21
C ASN A 124 -16.24 2.84 -1.22
N ALA A 125 -16.08 1.61 -1.68
CA ALA A 125 -14.78 0.98 -1.83
C ALA A 125 -13.90 1.71 -2.85
N GLU A 126 -14.43 2.05 -4.01
CA GLU A 126 -13.72 2.85 -5.02
C GLU A 126 -13.33 4.23 -4.50
N SER A 127 -14.24 4.91 -3.80
CA SER A 127 -13.97 6.21 -3.17
C SER A 127 -12.86 6.12 -2.11
N ALA A 128 -12.83 5.05 -1.32
CA ALA A 128 -11.78 4.82 -0.34
C ALA A 128 -10.40 4.62 -0.99
N ILE A 129 -10.36 3.90 -2.12
CA ILE A 129 -9.12 3.68 -2.89
C ILE A 129 -8.61 4.99 -3.51
N GLU A 130 -9.50 5.80 -4.07
CA GLU A 130 -9.13 7.11 -4.61
C GLU A 130 -8.61 8.05 -3.53
N ALA A 131 -9.22 8.04 -2.34
CA ALA A 131 -8.71 8.79 -1.21
C ALA A 131 -7.30 8.36 -0.80
N LEU A 132 -6.95 7.09 -0.94
CA LEU A 132 -5.61 6.58 -0.67
C LEU A 132 -4.55 7.09 -1.67
N LYS A 133 -4.92 7.36 -2.90
CA LYS A 133 -4.02 7.94 -3.90
C LYS A 133 -3.57 9.36 -3.53
N GLU A 134 -4.37 10.09 -2.74
CA GLU A 134 -4.00 11.42 -2.23
C GLU A 134 -2.89 11.37 -1.17
N TYR A 135 -2.69 10.24 -0.49
CA TYR A 135 -1.59 10.07 0.47
C TYR A 135 -0.24 9.85 -0.20
N GLU A 136 -0.20 9.61 -1.50
CA GLU A 136 1.05 9.47 -2.25
C GLU A 136 1.67 10.84 -2.49
N PRO A 137 2.79 11.19 -1.82
CA PRO A 137 3.35 12.53 -1.93
C PRO A 137 4.16 12.66 -3.21
N GLU A 138 3.56 13.17 -4.29
CA GLU A 138 4.32 13.79 -5.36
C GLU A 138 4.70 15.19 -4.90
N MET A 139 5.99 15.48 -4.82
CA MET A 139 6.53 16.73 -4.34
C MET A 139 7.26 17.46 -5.45
N GLY A 140 7.11 18.77 -5.47
CA GLY A 140 7.87 19.65 -6.33
C GLY A 140 8.63 20.70 -5.51
N LYS A 141 9.76 21.15 -6.04
CA LYS A 141 10.56 22.23 -5.43
C LYS A 141 10.25 23.54 -6.12
N VAL A 142 9.79 24.53 -5.39
CA VAL A 142 9.42 25.84 -5.95
C VAL A 142 10.07 26.98 -5.18
N TYR A 143 10.25 28.11 -5.87
CA TYR A 143 10.62 29.39 -5.29
C TYR A 143 9.37 30.27 -5.21
N ARG A 144 9.04 30.75 -4.02
CA ARG A 144 7.95 31.70 -3.79
C ARG A 144 8.42 32.88 -2.94
N SER A 145 7.78 34.01 -3.04
CA SER A 145 8.21 35.25 -2.39
C SER A 145 8.10 35.25 -0.86
N ASP A 146 7.33 34.34 -0.28
CA ASP A 146 7.16 34.17 1.17
C ASP A 146 8.40 33.56 1.86
N ARG A 147 9.28 32.90 1.11
CA ARG A 147 10.55 32.35 1.60
C ARG A 147 11.70 32.60 0.61
N LYS A 148 12.89 32.83 1.13
CA LYS A 148 14.11 33.04 0.33
C LYS A 148 14.75 31.76 -0.18
N SER A 149 14.34 30.60 0.37
CA SER A 149 14.87 29.30 0.00
C SER A 149 13.86 28.49 -0.82
N VAL A 150 14.35 27.42 -1.45
CA VAL A 150 13.51 26.46 -2.16
C VAL A 150 12.53 25.80 -1.18
N GLN A 151 11.25 25.83 -1.54
CA GLN A 151 10.19 25.14 -0.79
C GLN A 151 9.83 23.84 -1.45
N ARG A 152 9.70 22.80 -0.66
CA ARG A 152 9.17 21.53 -1.11
C ARG A 152 7.67 21.49 -0.84
N ILE A 153 6.87 21.56 -1.91
CA ILE A 153 5.41 21.54 -1.83
C ILE A 153 4.85 20.31 -2.56
N LYS A 154 3.59 20.03 -2.30
CA LYS A 154 2.89 18.99 -3.08
C LYS A 154 2.77 19.45 -4.54
N ALA A 155 3.06 18.56 -5.48
CA ALA A 155 2.99 18.85 -6.90
C ALA A 155 1.62 19.36 -7.35
N ARG A 156 0.54 18.91 -6.69
CA ARG A 156 -0.84 19.38 -6.95
C ARG A 156 -1.03 20.89 -6.73
N GLU A 157 -0.21 21.50 -5.91
CA GLU A 157 -0.30 22.94 -5.57
C GLU A 157 0.51 23.83 -6.53
N ILE A 158 1.22 23.24 -7.49
CA ILE A 158 1.95 23.99 -8.50
C ILE A 158 0.96 24.59 -9.49
N VAL A 159 1.09 25.89 -9.74
CA VAL A 159 0.25 26.64 -10.70
C VAL A 159 1.11 27.24 -11.80
N PRO A 160 0.57 27.51 -13.00
CA PRO A 160 1.32 28.24 -14.02
C PRO A 160 1.86 29.57 -13.49
N GLY A 161 3.13 29.81 -13.71
CA GLY A 161 3.87 30.97 -13.17
C GLY A 161 4.79 30.65 -12.00
N ASP A 162 4.69 29.46 -11.38
CA ASP A 162 5.63 29.02 -10.33
C ASP A 162 7.03 28.80 -10.91
N ILE A 163 8.03 29.23 -10.15
CA ILE A 163 9.43 28.95 -10.47
C ILE A 163 9.80 27.61 -9.84
N VAL A 164 10.00 26.61 -10.69
CA VAL A 164 10.24 25.22 -10.29
C VAL A 164 11.71 24.85 -10.47
N GLU A 165 12.32 24.24 -9.46
CA GLU A 165 13.64 23.67 -9.52
C GLU A 165 13.55 22.16 -9.71
N VAL A 166 14.32 21.59 -10.61
CA VAL A 166 14.44 20.16 -10.85
C VAL A 166 15.89 19.73 -10.82
N SER A 167 16.15 18.56 -10.27
CA SER A 167 17.48 17.97 -10.16
C SER A 167 17.45 16.51 -10.59
N VAL A 168 18.62 15.87 -10.68
CA VAL A 168 18.77 14.47 -11.08
C VAL A 168 17.88 13.56 -10.22
N GLY A 169 17.16 12.65 -10.89
CA GLY A 169 16.25 11.71 -10.24
C GLY A 169 14.84 12.25 -9.97
N ASP A 170 14.62 13.57 -10.13
CA ASP A 170 13.30 14.16 -9.96
C ASP A 170 12.42 13.91 -11.19
N LYS A 171 11.14 13.69 -10.94
CA LYS A 171 10.11 13.72 -11.97
C LYS A 171 9.66 15.16 -12.17
N VAL A 172 9.51 15.57 -13.40
CA VAL A 172 9.02 16.89 -13.74
C VAL A 172 7.54 17.01 -13.34
N PRO A 173 7.17 17.95 -12.46
CA PRO A 173 5.80 18.00 -11.91
C PRO A 173 4.78 18.68 -12.83
N ALA A 174 5.23 19.48 -13.78
CA ALA A 174 4.37 20.20 -14.71
C ALA A 174 5.14 20.50 -15.99
N ASP A 175 4.48 20.99 -17.03
CA ASP A 175 5.18 21.48 -18.22
C ASP A 175 5.92 22.79 -17.89
N ILE A 176 7.23 22.79 -18.04
CA ILE A 176 8.12 23.87 -17.59
C ILE A 176 8.94 24.40 -18.76
N ARG A 177 8.98 25.72 -18.91
CA ARG A 177 9.93 26.41 -19.77
C ARG A 177 11.23 26.64 -19.00
N ILE A 178 12.34 26.10 -19.48
CA ILE A 178 13.64 26.23 -18.81
C ILE A 178 14.10 27.69 -18.91
N THR A 179 14.38 28.31 -17.77
CA THR A 179 14.92 29.69 -17.72
C THR A 179 16.43 29.71 -17.47
N ALA A 180 16.93 28.76 -16.68
CA ALA A 180 18.36 28.66 -16.40
C ALA A 180 18.74 27.21 -16.10
N ILE A 181 19.85 26.77 -16.64
CA ILE A 181 20.46 25.48 -16.32
C ILE A 181 21.57 25.71 -15.29
N ARG A 182 21.46 25.10 -14.12
CA ARG A 182 22.39 25.29 -12.99
C ARG A 182 23.57 24.30 -13.00
N SER A 183 23.53 23.34 -13.88
CA SER A 183 24.62 22.37 -14.12
C SER A 183 25.28 22.59 -15.47
N THR A 184 26.31 21.83 -15.77
CA THR A 184 26.96 21.91 -17.08
C THR A 184 26.11 21.38 -18.22
N THR A 185 25.35 20.31 -17.94
CA THR A 185 24.42 19.71 -18.91
C THR A 185 23.13 19.32 -18.20
N LEU A 186 22.03 19.36 -18.92
CA LEU A 186 20.75 18.86 -18.48
C LEU A 186 20.28 17.78 -19.45
N ARG A 187 20.12 16.55 -18.96
CA ARG A 187 19.58 15.42 -19.73
C ARG A 187 18.29 14.95 -19.12
N VAL A 188 17.31 14.69 -19.96
CA VAL A 188 15.97 14.28 -19.56
C VAL A 188 15.58 13.02 -20.30
N ASP A 189 15.03 12.05 -19.57
CA ASP A 189 14.42 10.85 -20.14
C ASP A 189 12.96 11.14 -20.47
N GLN A 190 12.66 11.23 -21.75
CA GLN A 190 11.30 11.49 -22.26
C GLN A 190 10.66 10.25 -22.89
N SER A 191 11.13 9.05 -22.58
CA SER A 191 10.64 7.80 -23.18
C SER A 191 9.13 7.60 -23.02
N ILE A 192 8.55 8.06 -21.91
CA ILE A 192 7.12 8.01 -21.64
C ILE A 192 6.30 8.82 -22.64
N LEU A 193 6.84 9.94 -23.11
CA LEU A 193 6.16 10.87 -24.00
C LEU A 193 6.47 10.63 -25.47
N THR A 194 7.73 10.35 -25.79
CA THR A 194 8.24 10.25 -27.16
C THR A 194 8.54 8.84 -27.66
N GLY A 195 8.60 7.86 -26.74
CA GLY A 195 8.95 6.48 -27.07
C GLY A 195 10.44 6.22 -27.31
N GLU A 196 11.27 7.25 -27.27
CA GLU A 196 12.72 7.11 -27.47
C GLU A 196 13.45 6.83 -26.15
N SER A 197 14.27 5.78 -26.12
CA SER A 197 15.01 5.37 -24.92
C SER A 197 16.24 6.20 -24.61
N VAL A 198 16.64 7.09 -25.51
CA VAL A 198 17.84 7.93 -25.35
C VAL A 198 17.48 9.23 -24.64
N SER A 199 18.26 9.60 -23.62
CA SER A 199 18.10 10.87 -22.92
C SER A 199 18.37 12.07 -23.83
N VAL A 200 17.55 13.10 -23.75
CA VAL A 200 17.63 14.31 -24.56
C VAL A 200 18.38 15.40 -23.80
N ILE A 201 19.30 16.08 -24.46
CA ILE A 201 20.01 17.25 -23.93
C ILE A 201 19.14 18.49 -24.11
N LYS A 202 18.93 19.23 -23.04
CA LYS A 202 18.11 20.45 -23.01
C LYS A 202 18.96 21.72 -23.01
N HIS A 203 18.41 22.79 -23.53
CA HIS A 203 19.02 24.13 -23.57
C HIS A 203 17.97 25.21 -23.22
N THR A 204 18.40 26.46 -23.10
CA THR A 204 17.51 27.59 -22.76
C THR A 204 17.12 28.48 -23.95
N GLU A 205 17.73 28.27 -25.10
CA GLU A 205 17.50 29.06 -26.31
C GLU A 205 16.11 28.84 -26.90
N PRO A 206 15.44 29.88 -27.46
CA PRO A 206 14.15 29.71 -28.12
C PRO A 206 14.21 28.75 -29.31
N VAL A 207 13.17 27.92 -29.49
CA VAL A 207 13.00 27.05 -30.66
C VAL A 207 12.16 27.84 -31.71
N PRO A 208 12.64 28.10 -32.91
CA PRO A 208 11.96 28.98 -33.84
C PRO A 208 10.69 28.44 -34.48
N ASP A 209 10.49 27.13 -34.48
CA ASP A 209 9.32 26.50 -35.10
C ASP A 209 8.11 26.46 -34.13
N PRO A 210 7.01 27.23 -34.42
CA PRO A 210 5.82 27.21 -33.56
C PRO A 210 5.06 25.87 -33.56
N ARG A 211 5.31 25.01 -34.55
CA ARG A 211 4.69 23.69 -34.69
C ARG A 211 5.65 22.54 -34.39
N ALA A 212 6.73 22.80 -33.68
CA ALA A 212 7.69 21.79 -33.32
C ALA A 212 7.03 20.63 -32.55
N VAL A 213 7.41 19.41 -32.88
CA VAL A 213 7.02 18.23 -32.11
C VAL A 213 7.72 18.22 -30.75
N ASN A 214 7.19 17.48 -29.79
CA ASN A 214 7.71 17.45 -28.42
C ASN A 214 9.20 17.05 -28.34
N GLN A 215 9.69 16.25 -29.26
CA GLN A 215 11.12 15.88 -29.40
C GLN A 215 12.02 17.09 -29.74
N ASP A 216 11.51 18.04 -30.49
CA ASP A 216 12.27 19.20 -30.97
C ASP A 216 12.20 20.41 -30.01
N LYS A 217 11.28 20.36 -29.03
CA LYS A 217 11.16 21.39 -27.98
C LYS A 217 12.22 21.19 -26.89
N LYS A 218 13.47 21.46 -27.24
CA LYS A 218 14.63 21.21 -26.35
C LYS A 218 14.79 22.21 -25.20
N ASN A 219 13.95 23.21 -25.14
CA ASN A 219 13.93 24.21 -24.06
C ASN A 219 12.77 24.00 -23.08
N MET A 220 12.00 22.93 -23.26
CA MET A 220 10.86 22.59 -22.43
C MET A 220 11.11 21.31 -21.65
N LEU A 221 10.61 21.25 -20.42
CA LEU A 221 10.48 20.05 -19.62
C LEU A 221 9.01 19.65 -19.57
N PHE A 222 8.71 18.37 -19.78
CA PHE A 222 7.35 17.88 -19.84
C PHE A 222 6.99 17.12 -18.56
N SER A 223 5.77 17.31 -18.07
CA SER A 223 5.26 16.59 -16.91
C SER A 223 5.36 15.06 -17.12
N GLY A 224 5.77 14.35 -16.09
CA GLY A 224 5.89 12.90 -16.12
C GLY A 224 7.22 12.36 -16.65
N THR A 225 8.08 13.19 -17.19
CA THR A 225 9.43 12.84 -17.60
C THR A 225 10.41 12.93 -16.42
N ASN A 226 11.57 12.28 -16.53
CA ASN A 226 12.56 12.21 -15.46
C ASN A 226 13.84 12.91 -15.82
N ILE A 227 14.46 13.56 -14.86
CA ILE A 227 15.77 14.19 -15.03
C ILE A 227 16.84 13.10 -14.88
N ALA A 228 17.53 12.80 -15.97
CA ALA A 228 18.60 11.80 -16.01
C ALA A 228 19.93 12.36 -15.51
N ALA A 229 20.22 13.63 -15.79
CA ALA A 229 21.43 14.31 -15.32
C ALA A 229 21.21 15.82 -15.29
N GLY A 230 21.81 16.49 -14.30
CA GLY A 230 21.83 17.95 -14.20
C GLY A 230 20.76 18.53 -13.28
N LYS A 231 20.77 19.86 -13.22
CA LYS A 231 19.89 20.69 -12.39
C LYS A 231 19.48 21.93 -13.17
N ALA A 232 18.21 22.27 -13.13
CA ALA A 232 17.67 23.41 -13.84
C ALA A 232 16.56 24.11 -13.06
N ILE A 233 16.29 25.35 -13.44
CA ILE A 233 15.18 26.17 -12.95
C ILE A 233 14.37 26.61 -14.15
N GLY A 234 13.07 26.63 -13.99
CA GLY A 234 12.16 27.09 -15.04
C GLY A 234 10.83 27.57 -14.49
N VAL A 235 10.05 28.21 -15.36
CA VAL A 235 8.70 28.66 -15.04
C VAL A 235 7.67 27.62 -15.52
N ALA A 236 6.74 27.22 -14.65
CA ALA A 236 5.63 26.35 -15.03
C ALA A 236 4.69 27.08 -16.01
N VAL A 237 4.46 26.49 -17.19
CA VAL A 237 3.63 27.10 -18.25
C VAL A 237 2.30 26.38 -18.43
N ALA A 238 2.21 25.12 -18.06
CA ALA A 238 0.99 24.31 -18.12
C ALA A 238 0.97 23.31 -16.97
N THR A 239 -0.21 23.08 -16.41
CA THR A 239 -0.43 22.14 -15.29
C THR A 239 -1.65 21.26 -15.55
N GLY A 240 -1.71 20.10 -14.88
CA GLY A 240 -2.85 19.22 -14.91
C GLY A 240 -3.19 18.69 -16.30
N VAL A 241 -4.43 18.84 -16.71
CA VAL A 241 -4.93 18.37 -18.02
C VAL A 241 -4.40 19.16 -19.21
N SER A 242 -3.84 20.35 -18.97
CA SER A 242 -3.22 21.17 -20.02
C SER A 242 -1.79 20.74 -20.35
N THR A 243 -1.19 19.84 -19.59
CA THR A 243 0.12 19.26 -19.88
C THR A 243 0.04 18.30 -21.08
N GLU A 244 1.18 18.05 -21.74
CA GLU A 244 1.22 17.11 -22.87
C GLU A 244 0.80 15.70 -22.46
N ILE A 245 1.20 15.23 -21.28
CA ILE A 245 0.78 13.92 -20.78
C ILE A 245 -0.71 13.91 -20.40
N GLY A 246 -1.26 15.02 -19.93
CA GLY A 246 -2.67 15.20 -19.67
C GLY A 246 -3.53 15.08 -20.93
N LYS A 247 -3.07 15.66 -22.03
CA LYS A 247 -3.71 15.56 -23.35
C LYS A 247 -3.73 14.11 -23.86
N ILE A 248 -2.66 13.35 -23.66
CA ILE A 248 -2.55 11.93 -24.03
C ILE A 248 -3.48 11.09 -23.18
N ARG A 249 -3.55 11.32 -21.87
CA ARG A 249 -4.45 10.58 -20.96
C ARG A 249 -5.92 10.80 -21.27
N ASP A 250 -6.31 12.00 -21.68
CA ASP A 250 -7.69 12.27 -22.11
C ASP A 250 -8.10 11.43 -23.33
N GLN A 251 -7.14 11.01 -24.16
CA GLN A 251 -7.36 10.16 -25.33
C GLN A 251 -7.37 8.66 -24.99
N MET A 252 -6.75 8.27 -23.88
CA MET A 252 -6.69 6.89 -23.38
C MET A 252 -7.76 6.66 -22.30
N ALA A 253 -9.01 6.57 -22.67
CA ALA A 253 -10.09 6.31 -21.74
C ALA A 253 -9.99 4.90 -21.12
N ALA A 254 -10.04 4.84 -19.79
CA ALA A 254 -10.38 3.71 -18.93
C ALA A 254 -9.59 2.41 -19.17
N THR A 255 -8.55 2.18 -18.38
CA THR A 255 -8.07 0.82 -18.12
C THR A 255 -9.04 0.12 -17.16
N GLU A 256 -9.49 -1.09 -17.56
CA GLU A 256 -10.28 -1.97 -16.69
C GLU A 256 -9.47 -2.28 -15.41
N GLN A 257 -10.12 -2.18 -14.24
CA GLN A 257 -9.54 -2.67 -13.01
C GLN A 257 -9.51 -4.19 -13.04
N GLU A 258 -8.33 -4.78 -12.93
CA GLU A 258 -8.20 -6.23 -12.80
C GLU A 258 -8.80 -6.69 -11.46
N LYS A 259 -9.54 -7.79 -11.50
CA LYS A 259 -10.08 -8.43 -10.30
C LYS A 259 -8.95 -9.04 -9.48
N THR A 260 -9.10 -9.05 -8.14
CA THR A 260 -8.13 -9.69 -7.26
C THR A 260 -8.11 -11.21 -7.50
N PRO A 261 -7.00 -11.92 -7.25
CA PRO A 261 -6.97 -13.38 -7.34
C PRO A 261 -8.04 -14.07 -6.49
N LEU A 262 -8.34 -13.52 -5.31
CA LEU A 262 -9.41 -14.05 -4.46
C LEU A 262 -10.79 -13.86 -5.11
N GLN A 263 -11.05 -12.71 -5.71
CA GLN A 263 -12.30 -12.48 -6.45
C GLN A 263 -12.46 -13.44 -7.63
N GLN A 264 -11.39 -13.70 -8.37
CA GLN A 264 -11.40 -14.70 -9.45
C GLN A 264 -11.72 -16.10 -8.93
N LYS A 265 -11.11 -16.53 -7.83
CA LYS A 265 -11.40 -17.82 -7.18
C LYS A 265 -12.85 -17.90 -6.69
N LEU A 266 -13.38 -16.80 -6.18
CA LEU A 266 -14.77 -16.71 -5.73
C LEU A 266 -15.75 -16.74 -6.89
N ASP A 267 -15.42 -16.09 -8.02
CA ASP A 267 -16.24 -16.14 -9.25
C ASP A 267 -16.29 -17.57 -9.82
N GLU A 268 -15.15 -18.25 -9.87
CA GLU A 268 -15.09 -19.67 -10.27
C GLU A 268 -15.90 -20.57 -9.33
N PHE A 269 -15.77 -20.35 -8.04
CA PHE A 269 -16.55 -21.04 -7.01
C PHE A 269 -18.04 -20.76 -7.19
N GLY A 270 -18.43 -19.52 -7.44
CA GLY A 270 -19.81 -19.12 -7.73
C GLY A 270 -20.39 -19.81 -8.96
N GLU A 271 -19.62 -19.94 -10.04
CA GLU A 271 -20.04 -20.68 -11.24
C GLU A 271 -20.23 -22.17 -10.96
N GLN A 272 -19.29 -22.81 -10.29
CA GLN A 272 -19.40 -24.22 -9.91
C GLN A 272 -20.59 -24.44 -8.98
N LEU A 273 -20.78 -23.56 -8.01
CA LEU A 273 -21.91 -23.60 -7.10
C LEU A 273 -23.24 -23.45 -7.83
N SER A 274 -23.32 -22.55 -8.80
CA SER A 274 -24.51 -22.37 -9.67
C SER A 274 -24.88 -23.63 -10.41
N LYS A 275 -23.90 -24.31 -10.99
CA LYS A 275 -24.11 -25.58 -11.69
C LYS A 275 -24.62 -26.67 -10.76
N VAL A 276 -23.99 -26.83 -9.59
CA VAL A 276 -24.39 -27.82 -8.59
C VAL A 276 -25.80 -27.56 -8.07
N ILE A 277 -26.12 -26.32 -7.77
CA ILE A 277 -27.46 -25.92 -7.27
C ILE A 277 -28.52 -26.16 -8.32
N SER A 278 -28.28 -25.77 -9.56
CA SER A 278 -29.20 -26.02 -10.67
C SER A 278 -29.48 -27.52 -10.82
N LEU A 279 -28.44 -28.35 -10.73
CA LEU A 279 -28.58 -29.80 -10.79
C LEU A 279 -29.40 -30.35 -9.62
N ILE A 280 -29.14 -29.89 -8.39
CA ILE A 280 -29.86 -30.32 -7.18
C ILE A 280 -31.33 -29.86 -7.27
N CYS A 281 -31.59 -28.66 -7.69
CA CYS A 281 -32.97 -28.15 -7.86
C CYS A 281 -33.77 -28.97 -8.86
N VAL A 282 -33.19 -29.28 -10.01
CA VAL A 282 -33.82 -30.15 -11.02
C VAL A 282 -34.04 -31.55 -10.48
N ALA A 283 -33.05 -32.12 -9.75
CA ALA A 283 -33.16 -33.44 -9.16
C ALA A 283 -34.26 -33.53 -8.10
N VAL A 284 -34.37 -32.52 -7.22
CA VAL A 284 -35.42 -32.46 -6.19
C VAL A 284 -36.80 -32.38 -6.85
N TRP A 285 -36.92 -31.52 -7.86
CA TRP A 285 -38.19 -31.40 -8.61
C TRP A 285 -38.59 -32.73 -9.30
N MET A 286 -37.65 -33.38 -9.97
CA MET A 286 -37.85 -34.66 -10.67
C MET A 286 -38.17 -35.82 -9.71
N ILE A 287 -37.49 -35.90 -8.56
CA ILE A 287 -37.75 -36.97 -7.58
C ILE A 287 -39.16 -36.91 -7.03
N ASN A 288 -39.73 -35.73 -6.90
CA ASN A 288 -41.06 -35.53 -6.35
C ASN A 288 -42.22 -35.58 -7.41
N ILE A 289 -41.94 -35.99 -8.64
CA ILE A 289 -42.96 -36.08 -9.69
C ILE A 289 -44.16 -36.95 -9.27
N GLY A 290 -43.90 -38.03 -8.56
CA GLY A 290 -44.93 -38.94 -8.07
C GLY A 290 -45.89 -38.30 -7.04
N HIS A 291 -45.57 -37.18 -6.45
CA HIS A 291 -46.36 -36.49 -5.45
C HIS A 291 -47.13 -35.28 -6.01
N PHE A 292 -47.05 -35.02 -7.32
CA PHE A 292 -47.71 -33.86 -7.94
C PHE A 292 -49.23 -33.95 -7.92
N ASN A 293 -49.76 -35.16 -7.87
CA ASN A 293 -51.22 -35.42 -7.89
C ASN A 293 -51.80 -35.64 -6.47
N ASP A 294 -51.07 -35.36 -5.42
CA ASP A 294 -51.53 -35.56 -4.03
C ASP A 294 -52.77 -34.67 -3.72
N PRO A 295 -53.67 -35.13 -2.81
CA PRO A 295 -54.89 -34.41 -2.47
C PRO A 295 -54.73 -32.99 -1.96
N VAL A 296 -53.59 -32.66 -1.33
CA VAL A 296 -53.26 -31.31 -0.87
C VAL A 296 -53.22 -30.31 -2.03
N HIS A 297 -52.81 -30.77 -3.21
CA HIS A 297 -52.76 -29.97 -4.43
C HIS A 297 -54.08 -29.95 -5.22
N GLY A 298 -55.14 -30.37 -4.58
CA GLY A 298 -56.45 -30.45 -5.22
C GLY A 298 -56.58 -31.44 -6.38
N GLY A 299 -55.72 -32.46 -6.45
CA GLY A 299 -55.66 -33.43 -7.53
C GLY A 299 -55.09 -32.87 -8.83
N SER A 300 -54.65 -31.62 -8.89
CA SER A 300 -54.09 -30.98 -10.07
C SER A 300 -52.56 -31.21 -10.12
N TRP A 301 -52.12 -31.79 -11.23
CA TRP A 301 -50.70 -32.01 -11.48
C TRP A 301 -49.90 -30.72 -11.57
N ILE A 302 -50.50 -29.69 -12.11
CA ILE A 302 -49.88 -28.35 -12.26
C ILE A 302 -49.62 -27.71 -10.89
N ARG A 303 -50.56 -27.81 -9.91
CA ARG A 303 -50.39 -27.25 -8.56
C ARG A 303 -49.28 -27.97 -7.82
N GLY A 304 -49.14 -29.27 -7.94
CA GLY A 304 -48.05 -30.04 -7.40
C GLY A 304 -46.69 -29.64 -7.97
N ALA A 305 -46.63 -29.47 -9.28
CA ALA A 305 -45.43 -29.02 -9.97
C ALA A 305 -45.00 -27.64 -9.49
N VAL A 306 -45.93 -26.70 -9.31
CA VAL A 306 -45.68 -25.33 -8.78
C VAL A 306 -45.17 -25.41 -7.35
N TYR A 307 -45.72 -26.25 -6.50
CA TYR A 307 -45.30 -26.41 -5.10
C TYR A 307 -43.84 -26.86 -5.00
N TYR A 308 -43.44 -27.89 -5.74
CA TYR A 308 -42.06 -28.38 -5.73
C TYR A 308 -41.09 -27.45 -6.46
N PHE A 309 -41.58 -26.68 -7.41
CA PHE A 309 -40.81 -25.60 -8.01
C PHE A 309 -40.50 -24.50 -7.01
N LYS A 310 -41.45 -24.12 -6.15
CA LYS A 310 -41.21 -23.17 -5.04
C LYS A 310 -40.16 -23.69 -4.07
N ILE A 311 -40.15 -25.00 -3.74
CA ILE A 311 -39.13 -25.63 -2.93
C ILE A 311 -37.77 -25.53 -3.62
N ALA A 312 -37.67 -25.79 -4.90
CA ALA A 312 -36.44 -25.64 -5.67
C ALA A 312 -35.93 -24.20 -5.67
N VAL A 313 -36.82 -23.20 -5.79
CA VAL A 313 -36.47 -21.77 -5.66
C VAL A 313 -35.92 -21.47 -4.26
N ALA A 314 -36.57 -21.99 -3.20
CA ALA A 314 -36.07 -21.82 -1.84
C ALA A 314 -34.67 -22.41 -1.65
N LEU A 315 -34.41 -23.57 -2.26
CA LEU A 315 -33.09 -24.20 -2.23
C LEU A 315 -32.04 -23.33 -2.91
N ALA A 316 -32.36 -22.77 -4.07
CA ALA A 316 -31.49 -21.87 -4.81
C ALA A 316 -31.17 -20.60 -4.00
N VAL A 317 -32.18 -20.01 -3.37
CA VAL A 317 -32.02 -18.83 -2.50
C VAL A 317 -31.12 -19.16 -1.31
N ALA A 318 -31.33 -20.30 -0.64
CA ALA A 318 -30.54 -20.72 0.51
C ALA A 318 -29.07 -20.91 0.18
N ALA A 319 -28.76 -21.33 -1.01
CA ALA A 319 -27.38 -21.66 -1.40
C ALA A 319 -26.59 -20.45 -1.93
N ILE A 320 -27.21 -19.28 -2.10
CA ILE A 320 -26.55 -18.09 -2.65
C ILE A 320 -25.95 -17.26 -1.52
N PRO A 321 -24.61 -17.05 -1.47
CA PRO A 321 -23.99 -16.10 -0.56
C PRO A 321 -24.12 -14.67 -1.13
N GLU A 322 -25.27 -14.06 -0.97
CA GLU A 322 -25.56 -12.72 -1.48
C GLU A 322 -24.70 -11.67 -0.76
N GLY A 323 -24.19 -10.70 -1.49
CA GLY A 323 -23.37 -9.61 -0.96
C GLY A 323 -21.93 -9.99 -0.61
N LEU A 324 -21.52 -11.23 -0.76
CA LEU A 324 -20.15 -11.68 -0.45
C LEU A 324 -19.08 -10.90 -1.23
N PRO A 325 -19.17 -10.68 -2.55
CA PRO A 325 -18.18 -9.90 -3.29
C PRO A 325 -18.05 -8.46 -2.78
N ALA A 326 -19.16 -7.83 -2.44
CA ALA A 326 -19.17 -6.46 -1.94
C ALA A 326 -18.51 -6.35 -0.55
N VAL A 327 -18.77 -7.29 0.35
CA VAL A 327 -18.14 -7.35 1.69
C VAL A 327 -16.63 -7.55 1.57
N ILE A 328 -16.18 -8.38 0.64
CA ILE A 328 -14.75 -8.62 0.38
C ILE A 328 -14.07 -7.34 -0.08
N THR A 329 -14.63 -6.67 -1.08
CA THR A 329 -14.09 -5.41 -1.59
C THR A 329 -14.04 -4.34 -0.50
N THR A 330 -15.07 -4.22 0.31
CA THR A 330 -15.12 -3.29 1.45
C THR A 330 -14.05 -3.62 2.49
N CYS A 331 -13.85 -4.89 2.81
CA CYS A 331 -12.83 -5.34 3.75
C CYS A 331 -11.42 -4.99 3.26
N LEU A 332 -11.13 -5.24 1.99
CA LEU A 332 -9.84 -4.88 1.38
C LEU A 332 -9.62 -3.36 1.39
N ALA A 333 -10.63 -2.58 1.06
CA ALA A 333 -10.54 -1.11 1.06
C ALA A 333 -10.30 -0.56 2.48
N LEU A 334 -11.00 -1.08 3.49
CA LEU A 334 -10.77 -0.71 4.89
C LEU A 334 -9.37 -1.13 5.36
N GLY A 335 -8.90 -2.28 4.92
CA GLY A 335 -7.55 -2.77 5.21
C GLY A 335 -6.48 -1.86 4.62
N THR A 336 -6.61 -1.44 3.36
CA THR A 336 -5.69 -0.48 2.74
C THR A 336 -5.68 0.85 3.49
N ARG A 337 -6.84 1.31 3.96
CA ARG A 337 -6.92 2.52 4.77
C ARG A 337 -6.18 2.39 6.11
N ARG A 338 -6.29 1.25 6.77
CA ARG A 338 -5.53 0.98 8.01
C ARG A 338 -4.03 0.92 7.76
N MET A 339 -3.60 0.31 6.65
CA MET A 339 -2.20 0.31 6.22
C MET A 339 -1.68 1.72 5.97
N ALA A 340 -2.47 2.59 5.34
CA ALA A 340 -2.12 3.99 5.10
C ALA A 340 -1.90 4.77 6.40
N LYS A 341 -2.69 4.49 7.44
CA LYS A 341 -2.47 5.07 8.78
C LYS A 341 -1.14 4.65 9.40
N LYS A 342 -0.61 3.50 9.03
CA LYS A 342 0.71 2.99 9.42
C LYS A 342 1.81 3.35 8.43
N ASN A 343 1.59 4.36 7.58
CA ASN A 343 2.54 4.88 6.59
C ASN A 343 2.84 3.93 5.41
N ALA A 344 2.06 2.89 5.22
CA ALA A 344 2.18 2.00 4.07
C ALA A 344 0.98 2.21 3.13
N ILE A 345 1.22 2.88 2.01
CA ILE A 345 0.19 3.22 1.02
C ILE A 345 0.16 2.14 -0.06
N VAL A 346 -0.88 1.32 -0.07
CA VAL A 346 -1.08 0.28 -1.07
C VAL A 346 -1.86 0.86 -2.25
N ARG A 347 -1.31 0.72 -3.45
CA ARG A 347 -1.88 1.29 -4.68
C ARG A 347 -2.83 0.34 -5.42
N SER A 348 -2.83 -0.91 -5.07
CA SER A 348 -3.59 -1.96 -5.74
C SER A 348 -4.22 -2.88 -4.70
N LEU A 349 -5.53 -3.17 -4.82
CA LEU A 349 -6.21 -4.09 -3.91
C LEU A 349 -5.65 -5.51 -3.92
N PRO A 350 -5.25 -6.10 -5.08
CA PRO A 350 -4.62 -7.42 -5.09
C PRO A 350 -3.38 -7.52 -4.22
N SER A 351 -2.66 -6.42 -4.07
CA SER A 351 -1.42 -6.37 -3.27
C SER A 351 -1.64 -6.64 -1.79
N VAL A 352 -2.81 -6.34 -1.26
CA VAL A 352 -3.16 -6.63 0.15
C VAL A 352 -3.12 -8.13 0.43
N GLU A 353 -3.65 -8.93 -0.48
CA GLU A 353 -3.61 -10.38 -0.37
C GLU A 353 -2.18 -10.91 -0.51
N THR A 354 -1.45 -10.41 -1.48
CA THR A 354 -0.07 -10.82 -1.76
C THR A 354 0.86 -10.47 -0.60
N LEU A 355 0.64 -9.34 0.08
CA LEU A 355 1.37 -8.97 1.30
C LEU A 355 1.26 -10.03 2.39
N GLY A 356 0.07 -10.61 2.58
CA GLY A 356 -0.13 -11.69 3.54
C GLY A 356 0.61 -12.98 3.21
N CYS A 357 1.01 -13.17 1.95
CA CYS A 357 1.79 -14.32 1.48
C CYS A 357 3.30 -14.06 1.44
N THR A 358 3.77 -12.87 1.75
CA THR A 358 5.19 -12.50 1.62
C THR A 358 6.08 -13.43 2.42
N SER A 359 7.03 -14.06 1.75
CA SER A 359 8.01 -14.97 2.35
C SER A 359 9.42 -14.40 2.40
N VAL A 360 9.73 -13.44 1.53
CA VAL A 360 11.04 -12.77 1.47
C VAL A 360 10.83 -11.26 1.31
N ILE A 361 11.54 -10.48 2.11
CA ILE A 361 11.59 -9.04 1.98
C ILE A 361 13.01 -8.65 1.61
N CYS A 362 13.19 -8.11 0.39
CA CYS A 362 14.45 -7.54 -0.03
C CYS A 362 14.42 -6.04 0.23
N SER A 363 15.22 -5.57 1.18
CA SER A 363 15.21 -4.18 1.61
C SER A 363 16.54 -3.49 1.30
N ASP A 364 16.46 -2.27 0.80
CA ASP A 364 17.62 -1.39 0.71
C ASP A 364 18.10 -1.01 2.12
N LYS A 365 19.39 -0.82 2.26
CA LYS A 365 19.97 -0.38 3.53
C LYS A 365 19.67 1.10 3.79
N THR A 366 20.07 1.96 2.87
CA THR A 366 20.03 3.41 3.05
C THR A 366 18.60 3.96 2.97
N GLY A 367 18.20 4.67 4.00
CA GLY A 367 16.89 5.31 4.08
C GLY A 367 15.75 4.39 4.53
N THR A 368 15.85 3.10 4.33
CA THR A 368 14.84 2.11 4.73
C THR A 368 15.19 1.43 6.05
N LEU A 369 16.31 0.75 6.10
CA LEU A 369 16.84 0.17 7.35
C LEU A 369 17.56 1.20 8.22
N THR A 370 18.08 2.23 7.61
CA THR A 370 18.73 3.34 8.27
C THR A 370 17.90 4.62 8.17
N THR A 371 18.16 5.60 9.01
CA THR A 371 17.40 6.85 9.04
C THR A 371 17.65 7.74 7.82
N ASN A 372 18.72 7.49 7.06
CA ASN A 372 19.22 8.36 6.01
C ASN A 372 19.41 9.83 6.47
N GLN A 373 19.51 10.02 7.76
CA GLN A 373 19.89 11.29 8.38
C GLN A 373 21.38 11.20 8.72
N MET A 374 22.18 11.31 7.67
CA MET A 374 23.62 11.27 7.83
C MET A 374 24.10 12.46 8.65
N CYS A 375 24.96 12.19 9.62
CA CYS A 375 25.62 13.22 10.42
C CYS A 375 27.11 13.01 10.39
N VAL A 376 27.85 14.08 10.28
CA VAL A 376 29.31 14.04 10.47
C VAL A 376 29.57 13.86 11.95
N THR A 377 30.19 12.74 12.30
CA THR A 377 30.53 12.42 13.70
C THR A 377 32.00 12.62 14.01
N LYS A 378 32.85 12.46 13.00
CA LYS A 378 34.30 12.64 13.14
C LYS A 378 34.86 13.38 11.95
N MET A 379 35.88 14.15 12.15
CA MET A 379 36.68 14.77 11.09
C MET A 379 38.16 14.84 11.54
N PHE A 380 39.06 14.86 10.59
CA PHE A 380 40.45 15.11 10.89
C PHE A 380 41.09 16.06 9.88
N VAL A 381 42.07 16.79 10.33
CA VAL A 381 42.98 17.59 9.51
C VAL A 381 44.42 17.25 9.92
N ILE A 382 45.37 17.55 9.05
CA ILE A 382 46.75 17.30 9.33
C ILE A 382 47.33 18.45 10.18
N ASP A 383 47.88 18.16 11.38
CA ASP A 383 48.47 19.13 12.26
C ASP A 383 49.93 19.40 11.90
N LYS A 384 50.69 18.31 11.74
CA LYS A 384 52.14 18.43 11.58
C LYS A 384 52.69 17.25 10.74
N VAL A 385 53.60 17.57 9.86
CA VAL A 385 54.35 16.60 9.05
C VAL A 385 55.86 16.88 9.22
N ASP A 386 56.54 15.96 9.90
CA ASP A 386 58.02 15.98 10.08
C ASP A 386 58.64 14.71 9.45
N GLY A 387 59.03 14.79 8.17
CA GLY A 387 59.57 13.61 7.46
C GLY A 387 58.58 12.44 7.39
N ASP A 388 58.86 11.36 8.06
CA ASP A 388 58.02 10.16 8.13
C ASP A 388 57.01 10.20 9.28
N HIS A 389 57.08 11.22 10.15
CA HIS A 389 56.14 11.38 11.24
C HIS A 389 54.97 12.32 10.88
N VAL A 390 53.75 11.83 11.00
CA VAL A 390 52.53 12.57 10.70
C VAL A 390 51.63 12.61 11.92
N GLU A 391 51.26 13.81 12.34
CA GLU A 391 50.26 14.02 13.39
C GLU A 391 48.94 14.50 12.78
N LEU A 392 47.86 13.81 13.12
CA LEU A 392 46.50 14.13 12.68
C LEU A 392 45.70 14.65 13.87
N ASP A 393 45.03 15.78 13.67
CA ASP A 393 44.09 16.32 14.65
C ASP A 393 42.69 15.74 14.34
N CYS A 394 42.21 14.85 15.21
CA CYS A 394 40.88 14.26 15.10
C CYS A 394 39.92 15.00 16.04
N TYR A 395 38.73 15.32 15.48
CA TYR A 395 37.67 16.01 16.18
C TYR A 395 36.41 15.16 16.20
N ASP A 396 35.68 15.27 17.30
CA ASP A 396 34.33 14.64 17.42
C ASP A 396 33.26 15.72 17.34
N ILE A 397 32.19 15.43 16.59
CA ILE A 397 31.06 16.33 16.36
C ILE A 397 29.82 15.74 17.02
N SER A 398 29.14 16.53 17.83
CA SER A 398 27.89 16.12 18.47
C SER A 398 26.69 16.21 17.55
N GLY A 399 25.68 15.40 17.81
CA GLY A 399 24.39 15.42 17.12
C GLY A 399 24.14 14.18 16.25
N SER A 400 22.88 13.80 16.14
CA SER A 400 22.42 12.63 15.38
C SER A 400 21.33 12.95 14.36
N LYS A 401 20.99 14.23 14.21
CA LYS A 401 19.92 14.72 13.33
C LYS A 401 20.42 15.87 12.47
N TYR A 402 19.65 16.22 11.43
CA TYR A 402 19.86 17.46 10.70
C TYR A 402 19.49 18.63 11.60
N THR A 403 20.50 19.24 12.21
CA THR A 403 20.36 20.39 13.08
C THR A 403 21.58 21.29 12.95
N PRO A 404 21.41 22.62 12.92
CA PRO A 404 22.54 23.55 12.95
C PRO A 404 23.16 23.69 14.34
N GLU A 405 22.58 23.12 15.38
CA GLU A 405 23.03 23.18 16.75
C GLU A 405 23.89 21.98 17.12
N GLY A 406 25.05 22.19 17.66
CA GLY A 406 25.96 21.15 18.07
C GLY A 406 27.34 21.70 18.42
N GLU A 407 28.21 20.85 18.91
CA GLU A 407 29.56 21.22 19.35
C GLU A 407 30.61 20.36 18.65
N VAL A 408 31.75 20.99 18.37
CA VAL A 408 32.98 20.30 17.91
C VAL A 408 33.94 20.17 19.12
N THR A 409 34.32 18.95 19.41
CA THR A 409 35.18 18.63 20.55
C THR A 409 36.46 17.90 20.12
N LYS A 410 37.55 18.13 20.84
CA LYS A 410 38.78 17.36 20.72
C LYS A 410 39.14 16.82 22.12
N LEU A 411 39.23 15.49 22.25
CA LEU A 411 39.47 14.82 23.52
C LEU A 411 38.53 15.26 24.67
N GLY A 412 37.26 15.51 24.31
CA GLY A 412 36.22 15.93 25.26
C GLY A 412 36.14 17.42 25.56
N ALA A 413 37.07 18.23 25.06
CA ALA A 413 37.11 19.69 25.26
C ALA A 413 36.57 20.43 24.02
N LYS A 414 35.70 21.42 24.22
CA LYS A 414 35.15 22.23 23.15
C LYS A 414 36.27 23.01 22.43
N VAL A 415 36.24 23.02 21.11
CA VAL A 415 37.25 23.63 20.25
C VAL A 415 36.66 24.83 19.51
N ASP A 416 37.44 25.93 19.46
CA ASP A 416 37.14 27.07 18.59
C ASP A 416 37.76 26.82 17.21
N CYS A 417 36.90 26.45 16.25
CA CYS A 417 37.29 26.09 14.88
C CYS A 417 37.90 27.28 14.11
N SER A 418 37.67 28.52 14.53
CA SER A 418 38.21 29.71 13.85
C SER A 418 39.72 29.87 13.99
N GLN A 419 40.33 29.23 14.96
CA GLN A 419 41.77 29.31 15.26
C GLN A 419 42.64 28.36 14.46
N ASN A 420 42.02 27.36 13.78
CA ASN A 420 42.74 26.39 12.95
C ASN A 420 42.44 26.66 11.47
N ASP A 421 43.48 27.07 10.73
CA ASP A 421 43.34 27.36 9.27
C ASP A 421 42.88 26.17 8.46
N GLY A 422 43.28 24.96 8.82
CA GLY A 422 42.81 23.74 8.20
C GLY A 422 41.32 23.51 8.36
N LEU A 423 40.75 23.79 9.52
CA LEU A 423 39.33 23.69 9.80
C LEU A 423 38.52 24.80 9.07
N VAL A 424 39.08 26.00 8.95
CA VAL A 424 38.45 27.09 8.17
C VAL A 424 38.35 26.71 6.72
N GLU A 425 39.40 26.16 6.15
CA GLU A 425 39.40 25.68 4.75
C GLU A 425 38.44 24.51 4.54
N LEU A 426 38.41 23.55 5.47
CA LEU A 426 37.47 22.42 5.46
C LEU A 426 36.01 22.89 5.45
N SER A 427 35.69 23.84 6.33
CA SER A 427 34.36 24.45 6.39
C SER A 427 34.00 25.16 5.09
N THR A 428 34.97 25.88 4.48
CA THR A 428 34.77 26.57 3.19
C THR A 428 34.45 25.56 2.08
N ILE A 429 35.14 24.46 2.01
CA ILE A 429 34.87 23.39 1.03
C ILE A 429 33.48 22.78 1.24
N CYS A 430 33.15 22.47 2.49
CA CYS A 430 31.85 21.90 2.84
C CYS A 430 30.67 22.82 2.49
N ALA A 431 30.85 24.12 2.58
CA ALA A 431 29.81 25.10 2.27
C ALA A 431 29.68 25.36 0.77
N LEU A 432 30.79 25.48 0.04
CA LEU A 432 30.82 25.86 -1.36
C LEU A 432 30.64 24.69 -2.32
N CYS A 433 31.32 23.56 -2.08
CA CYS A 433 31.14 22.34 -2.85
C CYS A 433 29.89 21.58 -2.44
N ASN A 434 28.73 22.24 -2.51
CA ASN A 434 27.49 21.76 -1.96
C ASN A 434 26.31 22.44 -2.65
N ASP A 435 25.38 21.61 -3.15
CA ASP A 435 24.14 22.10 -3.79
C ASP A 435 22.92 21.94 -2.87
N SER A 436 23.12 21.45 -1.68
CA SER A 436 22.05 21.19 -0.70
C SER A 436 21.99 22.27 0.36
N SER A 437 20.87 22.38 1.01
CA SER A 437 20.61 23.30 2.10
C SER A 437 19.75 22.66 3.17
N LEU A 438 19.61 23.36 4.30
CA LEU A 438 18.76 22.97 5.41
C LEU A 438 17.54 23.88 5.44
N ASP A 439 16.36 23.32 5.62
CA ASP A 439 15.09 24.07 5.78
C ASP A 439 14.43 23.70 7.10
N TYR A 440 13.73 24.66 7.71
CA TYR A 440 12.97 24.43 8.93
C TYR A 440 11.47 24.31 8.61
N ASN A 441 10.88 23.20 8.99
CA ASN A 441 9.45 22.96 8.82
C ASN A 441 8.70 23.36 10.10
N ASP A 442 7.95 24.49 10.03
CA ASP A 442 7.20 25.02 11.16
C ASP A 442 6.06 24.10 11.63
N SER A 443 5.48 23.32 10.73
CA SER A 443 4.39 22.42 11.06
C SER A 443 4.86 21.20 11.86
N LYS A 444 6.02 20.65 11.49
CA LYS A 444 6.65 19.52 12.17
C LYS A 444 7.64 19.92 13.26
N LYS A 445 8.03 21.21 13.31
CA LYS A 445 9.05 21.76 14.24
C LYS A 445 10.40 21.05 14.15
N ILE A 446 10.79 20.63 12.97
CA ILE A 446 12.06 19.96 12.68
C ILE A 446 12.77 20.60 11.50
N TYR A 447 14.10 20.43 11.45
CA TYR A 447 14.88 20.80 10.27
C TYR A 447 14.84 19.65 9.27
N GLU A 448 14.64 19.97 8.00
CA GLU A 448 14.58 19.00 6.91
C GLU A 448 15.67 19.27 5.89
N LYS A 449 16.11 18.21 5.22
CA LYS A 449 17.05 18.36 4.11
C LYS A 449 16.37 18.90 2.86
N VAL A 450 17.08 19.77 2.15
CA VAL A 450 16.76 20.18 0.79
C VAL A 450 17.96 19.77 -0.09
N GLY A 451 17.83 18.66 -0.79
CA GLY A 451 18.90 18.07 -1.59
C GLY A 451 19.36 16.71 -1.07
N GLU A 452 20.60 16.37 -1.31
CA GLU A 452 21.21 15.08 -0.94
C GLU A 452 21.55 14.99 0.55
N ALA A 453 21.40 13.81 1.14
CA ALA A 453 21.65 13.58 2.56
C ALA A 453 23.11 13.86 2.96
N THR A 454 24.05 13.41 2.15
CA THR A 454 25.50 13.63 2.40
C THR A 454 25.85 15.10 2.40
N GLU A 455 25.35 15.86 1.41
CA GLU A 455 25.61 17.29 1.30
C GLU A 455 24.94 18.08 2.41
N THR A 456 23.75 17.71 2.83
CA THR A 456 23.06 18.31 3.97
C THR A 456 23.80 18.07 5.27
N ALA A 457 24.41 16.89 5.47
CA ALA A 457 25.28 16.62 6.61
C ALA A 457 26.46 17.57 6.66
N LEU A 458 27.07 17.90 5.52
CA LEU A 458 28.15 18.88 5.42
C LEU A 458 27.67 20.31 5.74
N CYS A 459 26.47 20.69 5.31
CA CYS A 459 25.86 21.97 5.70
C CYS A 459 25.68 22.06 7.23
N CYS A 460 25.18 21.00 7.86
CA CYS A 460 25.04 20.94 9.31
C CYS A 460 26.39 21.07 10.02
N LEU A 461 27.44 20.44 9.48
CA LEU A 461 28.80 20.56 10.02
C LEU A 461 29.29 22.01 9.98
N VAL A 462 29.10 22.71 8.85
CA VAL A 462 29.50 24.14 8.71
C VAL A 462 28.78 25.01 9.75
N GLU A 463 27.49 24.79 9.95
CA GLU A 463 26.71 25.52 10.96
C GLU A 463 27.18 25.24 12.39
N LYS A 464 27.57 24.01 12.69
CA LYS A 464 28.14 23.65 14.02
C LYS A 464 29.55 24.22 14.26
N MET A 465 30.37 24.28 13.22
CA MET A 465 31.72 24.80 13.31
C MET A 465 31.76 26.32 13.51
N ASN A 466 30.91 27.06 12.81
CA ASN A 466 30.81 28.53 12.87
C ASN A 466 32.19 29.23 12.84
N VAL A 467 33.01 28.92 11.86
CA VAL A 467 34.41 29.35 11.77
C VAL A 467 34.57 30.88 11.61
N PHE A 468 33.59 31.60 11.13
CA PHE A 468 33.62 33.07 10.97
C PHE A 468 32.93 33.80 12.12
N LYS A 469 32.61 33.12 13.21
CA LYS A 469 31.98 33.67 14.42
C LYS A 469 30.73 34.51 14.14
N THR A 470 29.86 34.01 13.26
CA THR A 470 28.58 34.63 12.97
C THR A 470 27.70 34.68 14.23
N ASN A 471 27.09 35.83 14.49
CA ASN A 471 26.18 35.99 15.62
C ASN A 471 24.85 35.27 15.30
N VAL A 472 24.56 34.18 15.98
CA VAL A 472 23.38 33.33 15.80
C VAL A 472 22.39 33.41 16.98
N ALA A 473 22.66 34.26 17.97
CA ALA A 473 21.96 34.26 19.26
C ALA A 473 20.47 34.66 19.18
N ASN A 474 20.07 35.49 18.22
CA ASN A 474 18.73 36.06 18.12
C ASN A 474 18.05 35.74 16.77
N LEU A 475 18.53 34.72 16.06
CA LEU A 475 17.95 34.34 14.78
C LEU A 475 16.71 33.44 14.95
N SER A 476 15.72 33.64 14.11
CA SER A 476 14.62 32.68 13.99
C SER A 476 15.15 31.31 13.53
N LYS A 477 14.41 30.24 13.79
CA LYS A 477 14.84 28.90 13.38
C LYS A 477 15.03 28.76 11.87
N VAL A 478 14.24 29.47 11.08
CA VAL A 478 14.38 29.49 9.61
C VAL A 478 15.67 30.18 9.20
N GLU A 479 16.01 31.29 9.83
CA GLU A 479 17.24 32.05 9.56
C GLU A 479 18.48 31.29 10.06
N ARG A 480 18.38 30.62 11.20
CA ARG A 480 19.50 29.85 11.79
C ARG A 480 19.92 28.67 10.90
N ALA A 481 18.99 28.10 10.13
CA ALA A 481 19.24 26.90 9.34
C ALA A 481 20.46 27.01 8.40
N ASN A 482 20.68 28.18 7.79
CA ASN A 482 21.77 28.40 6.83
C ASN A 482 22.61 29.64 7.14
N ALA A 483 22.61 30.12 8.36
CA ALA A 483 23.28 31.36 8.72
C ALA A 483 24.79 31.38 8.41
N CYS A 484 25.52 30.36 8.86
CA CYS A 484 26.96 30.25 8.63
C CYS A 484 27.31 29.91 7.17
N CYS A 485 26.55 29.04 6.53
CA CYS A 485 26.72 28.73 5.11
C CYS A 485 26.54 29.95 4.22
N SER A 486 25.59 30.82 4.52
CA SER A 486 25.36 32.07 3.77
C SER A 486 26.55 33.02 3.86
N VAL A 487 27.20 33.15 5.01
CA VAL A 487 28.42 33.93 5.19
C VAL A 487 29.55 33.43 4.31
N VAL A 488 29.78 32.12 4.29
CA VAL A 488 30.82 31.51 3.44
C VAL A 488 30.53 31.76 1.95
N LYS A 489 29.30 31.58 1.53
CA LYS A 489 28.86 31.80 0.13
C LYS A 489 28.98 33.24 -0.33
N GLN A 490 28.92 34.21 0.58
CA GLN A 490 29.14 35.63 0.27
C GLN A 490 30.63 35.99 0.09
N LEU A 491 31.54 35.20 0.64
CA LEU A 491 32.99 35.42 0.51
C LEU A 491 33.54 34.97 -0.84
N MET A 492 32.95 33.94 -1.44
CA MET A 492 33.41 33.37 -2.72
C MET A 492 32.24 33.25 -3.70
N LYS A 493 32.49 33.67 -4.93
CA LYS A 493 31.52 33.46 -6.02
C LYS A 493 31.74 32.09 -6.69
N LYS A 494 30.70 31.30 -6.72
CA LYS A 494 30.69 29.99 -7.40
C LYS A 494 30.42 30.20 -8.89
N ASN A 495 31.42 29.99 -9.74
CA ASN A 495 31.32 30.22 -11.18
C ASN A 495 30.61 29.07 -11.88
N PHE A 496 31.02 27.82 -11.61
CA PHE A 496 30.40 26.61 -12.14
C PHE A 496 30.73 25.41 -11.28
N THR A 497 29.98 24.33 -11.49
CA THR A 497 30.12 23.07 -10.79
C THR A 497 30.42 21.95 -11.77
N LEU A 498 31.45 21.16 -11.50
CA LEU A 498 31.67 19.87 -12.17
C LEU A 498 30.89 18.80 -11.41
N GLU A 499 29.79 18.35 -11.98
CA GLU A 499 28.86 17.45 -11.32
C GLU A 499 29.49 16.13 -10.91
N PHE A 500 28.94 15.48 -9.91
CA PHE A 500 29.36 14.17 -9.47
C PHE A 500 29.21 13.13 -10.61
N SER A 501 30.25 12.36 -10.85
CA SER A 501 30.18 11.21 -11.75
C SER A 501 30.65 9.94 -11.03
N ARG A 502 30.07 8.81 -11.43
CA ARG A 502 30.42 7.51 -10.85
C ARG A 502 31.85 7.06 -11.22
N ASP A 503 32.31 7.45 -12.39
CA ASP A 503 33.64 7.11 -12.86
C ASP A 503 34.72 7.83 -12.07
N ARG A 504 34.49 9.10 -11.81
CA ARG A 504 35.39 9.99 -11.07
C ARG A 504 35.23 9.89 -9.55
N LYS A 505 34.01 9.55 -9.09
CA LYS A 505 33.60 9.49 -7.68
C LYS A 505 33.89 10.77 -6.91
N SER A 506 33.79 11.91 -7.57
CA SER A 506 34.02 13.22 -6.96
C SER A 506 33.19 14.30 -7.64
N MET A 507 33.06 15.41 -6.94
CA MET A 507 32.39 16.62 -7.37
C MET A 507 33.31 17.80 -7.08
N SER A 508 33.33 18.80 -7.92
CA SER A 508 34.13 20.00 -7.68
C SER A 508 33.40 21.27 -8.08
N VAL A 509 33.80 22.38 -7.50
CA VAL A 509 33.28 23.72 -7.83
C VAL A 509 34.44 24.67 -8.08
N TYR A 510 34.26 25.54 -9.08
CA TYR A 510 35.19 26.60 -9.40
C TYR A 510 34.69 27.90 -8.79
N CYS A 511 35.49 28.50 -7.90
CA CYS A 511 35.12 29.70 -7.17
C CYS A 511 36.16 30.79 -7.31
N THR A 512 35.67 32.02 -7.40
CA THR A 512 36.51 33.23 -7.39
C THR A 512 36.17 34.07 -6.17
N PRO A 513 37.17 34.67 -5.50
CA PRO A 513 36.90 35.58 -4.38
C PRO A 513 36.09 36.82 -4.81
N VAL A 514 35.12 37.22 -3.98
CA VAL A 514 34.32 38.43 -4.21
C VAL A 514 35.12 39.70 -3.88
N LYS A 515 36.03 39.60 -2.90
CA LYS A 515 36.90 40.72 -2.48
C LYS A 515 38.36 40.23 -2.38
N GLY A 516 39.29 40.94 -2.97
CA GLY A 516 40.73 40.67 -2.97
C GLY A 516 41.28 40.17 -4.29
N ASP A 517 42.60 40.20 -4.44
CA ASP A 517 43.34 39.83 -5.65
C ASP A 517 43.82 38.36 -5.62
N SER A 518 43.32 37.53 -4.72
CA SER A 518 43.63 36.08 -4.69
C SER A 518 43.02 35.40 -5.90
N GLY A 519 43.76 34.52 -6.57
CA GLY A 519 43.29 33.82 -7.74
C GLY A 519 42.11 32.87 -7.44
N ALA A 520 41.48 32.41 -8.50
CA ALA A 520 40.43 31.40 -8.42
C ALA A 520 40.92 30.12 -7.73
N LYS A 521 40.01 29.43 -7.04
CA LYS A 521 40.25 28.14 -6.41
C LYS A 521 39.20 27.14 -6.83
N MET A 522 39.60 25.89 -6.89
CA MET A 522 38.73 24.78 -7.17
C MET A 522 38.64 23.90 -5.93
N PHE A 523 37.42 23.72 -5.43
CA PHE A 523 37.19 22.89 -4.23
C PHE A 523 36.60 21.55 -4.67
N VAL A 524 37.12 20.45 -4.11
CA VAL A 524 36.79 19.08 -4.50
C VAL A 524 36.37 18.28 -3.27
N LYS A 525 35.33 17.49 -3.40
CA LYS A 525 34.96 16.48 -2.43
C LYS A 525 34.68 15.16 -3.14
N GLY A 526 34.97 14.04 -2.53
CA GLY A 526 34.73 12.76 -3.13
C GLY A 526 35.21 11.57 -2.31
N ALA A 527 35.17 10.39 -2.92
CA ALA A 527 35.66 9.17 -2.30
C ALA A 527 37.16 9.27 -2.00
N PRO A 528 37.59 8.88 -0.79
CA PRO A 528 39.00 9.07 -0.36
C PRO A 528 40.00 8.48 -1.33
N GLU A 529 39.76 7.26 -1.84
CA GLU A 529 40.69 6.58 -2.75
C GLU A 529 40.94 7.40 -4.02
N GLY A 530 39.87 7.86 -4.67
CA GLY A 530 39.95 8.61 -5.91
C GLY A 530 40.52 10.01 -5.71
N VAL A 531 40.17 10.71 -4.68
CA VAL A 531 40.63 12.08 -4.40
C VAL A 531 42.10 12.11 -3.97
N ILE A 532 42.48 11.22 -3.09
CA ILE A 532 43.86 11.17 -2.57
C ILE A 532 44.86 10.74 -3.67
N ASP A 533 44.49 9.85 -4.58
CA ASP A 533 45.34 9.46 -5.72
C ASP A 533 45.66 10.64 -6.66
N ARG A 534 44.76 11.65 -6.70
CA ARG A 534 44.95 12.87 -7.51
C ARG A 534 45.57 14.02 -6.74
N CYS A 535 45.81 13.86 -5.44
CA CYS A 535 46.46 14.84 -4.58
C CYS A 535 47.98 14.78 -4.76
N ALA A 536 48.62 15.92 -5.00
CA ALA A 536 50.07 16.09 -5.00
C ALA A 536 50.63 16.66 -3.72
N TYR A 537 49.77 17.32 -2.91
CA TYR A 537 50.15 18.02 -1.70
C TYR A 537 49.19 17.73 -0.56
N VAL A 538 49.58 18.04 0.66
CA VAL A 538 48.72 18.05 1.86
C VAL A 538 48.81 19.43 2.52
N ARG A 539 47.68 19.87 3.08
CA ARG A 539 47.58 21.14 3.80
C ARG A 539 48.04 20.94 5.24
N VAL A 540 49.09 21.67 5.65
CA VAL A 540 49.56 21.72 7.03
C VAL A 540 49.47 23.16 7.52
N GLY A 541 48.49 23.46 8.38
CA GLY A 541 48.19 24.84 8.76
C GLY A 541 47.81 25.70 7.53
N ALA A 542 48.53 26.76 7.27
CA ALA A 542 48.34 27.62 6.12
C ALA A 542 49.21 27.26 4.91
N THR A 543 50.14 26.30 5.07
CA THR A 543 51.09 25.91 4.02
C THR A 543 50.77 24.55 3.43
N ARG A 544 51.25 24.28 2.23
CA ARG A 544 51.14 22.96 1.57
C ARG A 544 52.49 22.25 1.59
N VAL A 545 52.44 20.96 1.85
CA VAL A 545 53.63 20.09 1.89
C VAL A 545 53.42 18.96 0.85
N PRO A 546 54.47 18.54 0.11
CA PRO A 546 54.32 17.43 -0.82
C PRO A 546 53.80 16.17 -0.13
N LEU A 547 52.85 15.45 -0.84
CA LEU A 547 52.30 14.20 -0.38
C LEU A 547 53.33 13.07 -0.63
N THR A 548 53.88 12.50 0.42
CA THR A 548 54.78 11.32 0.32
C THR A 548 53.97 10.01 0.50
N GLY A 549 54.57 8.88 0.09
CA GLY A 549 53.91 7.57 0.27
C GLY A 549 53.57 7.24 1.72
N VAL A 550 54.42 7.65 2.65
CA VAL A 550 54.23 7.43 4.10
C VAL A 550 53.01 8.25 4.63
N VAL A 551 52.92 9.49 4.21
CA VAL A 551 51.80 10.37 4.60
C VAL A 551 50.47 9.82 4.03
N LYS A 552 50.51 9.42 2.76
CA LYS A 552 49.37 8.79 2.10
C LYS A 552 48.91 7.51 2.82
N ASP A 553 49.84 6.64 3.18
CA ASP A 553 49.55 5.39 3.89
C ASP A 553 48.98 5.65 5.28
N LYS A 554 49.46 6.68 6.00
CA LYS A 554 48.92 7.07 7.29
C LYS A 554 47.48 7.57 7.20
N ILE A 555 47.23 8.43 6.24
CA ILE A 555 45.85 8.97 5.96
C ILE A 555 44.91 7.84 5.58
N MET A 556 45.30 6.98 4.66
CA MET A 556 44.48 5.84 4.21
C MET A 556 44.28 4.82 5.35
N GLY A 557 45.24 4.63 6.22
CA GLY A 557 45.14 3.79 7.42
C GLY A 557 44.05 4.27 8.37
N VAL A 558 44.02 5.57 8.64
CA VAL A 558 42.98 6.17 9.49
C VAL A 558 41.59 6.09 8.84
N ILE A 559 41.50 6.33 7.56
CA ILE A 559 40.22 6.22 6.81
C ILE A 559 39.73 4.78 6.82
N LYS A 560 40.61 3.80 6.62
CA LYS A 560 40.26 2.38 6.67
C LYS A 560 39.81 1.98 8.07
N GLU A 561 40.47 2.45 9.13
CA GLU A 561 40.10 2.21 10.52
C GLU A 561 38.69 2.76 10.83
N TRP A 562 38.35 3.95 10.33
CA TRP A 562 37.00 4.51 10.49
C TRP A 562 35.96 3.73 9.72
N GLY A 563 36.27 3.30 8.51
CA GLY A 563 35.33 2.57 7.66
C GLY A 563 35.07 1.12 8.07
N THR A 564 36.03 0.46 8.75
CA THR A 564 35.95 -0.93 9.22
C THR A 564 35.73 -1.05 10.72
N GLY A 565 35.81 0.06 11.45
CA GLY A 565 35.60 0.11 12.90
C GLY A 565 34.15 -0.17 13.29
N ARG A 566 33.91 -0.16 14.60
CA ARG A 566 32.60 -0.44 15.21
C ARG A 566 31.48 0.47 14.68
N ASP A 567 31.79 1.74 14.41
CA ASP A 567 30.85 2.74 13.96
C ASP A 567 30.62 2.72 12.44
N THR A 568 31.53 2.06 11.68
CA THR A 568 31.46 1.93 10.20
C THR A 568 31.15 3.26 9.50
N LEU A 569 32.03 4.26 9.73
CA LEU A 569 31.84 5.59 9.19
C LEU A 569 32.06 5.62 7.67
N ARG A 570 31.19 6.35 6.98
CA ARG A 570 31.40 6.68 5.57
C ARG A 570 32.31 7.91 5.49
N CYS A 571 33.48 7.74 4.88
CA CYS A 571 34.47 8.80 4.78
C CYS A 571 34.37 9.57 3.46
N LEU A 572 34.56 10.88 3.54
CA LEU A 572 34.56 11.77 2.40
C LEU A 572 35.84 12.64 2.49
N ALA A 573 36.69 12.57 1.47
CA ALA A 573 37.88 13.38 1.40
C ALA A 573 37.59 14.76 0.79
N LEU A 574 38.19 15.78 1.36
CA LEU A 574 38.08 17.17 0.93
C LEU A 574 39.44 17.69 0.49
N ALA A 575 39.49 18.29 -0.68
CA ALA A 575 40.71 18.80 -1.27
C ALA A 575 40.45 20.13 -1.99
N THR A 576 41.51 20.86 -2.26
CA THR A 576 41.47 22.11 -3.01
C THR A 576 42.56 22.14 -4.05
N ARG A 577 42.30 22.78 -5.18
CA ARG A 577 43.30 23.11 -6.16
C ARG A 577 43.52 24.61 -6.10
N ASP A 578 44.70 25.03 -5.62
CA ASP A 578 45.01 26.45 -5.38
C ASP A 578 45.24 27.24 -6.68
N THR A 579 45.70 26.57 -7.74
CA THR A 579 45.94 27.17 -9.07
C THR A 579 45.23 26.36 -10.14
N PRO A 580 43.90 26.47 -10.29
CA PRO A 580 43.18 25.76 -11.32
C PRO A 580 43.44 26.34 -12.72
N LEU A 581 43.12 25.59 -13.76
CA LEU A 581 43.16 26.10 -15.14
C LEU A 581 42.16 27.26 -15.29
N LYS A 582 42.43 28.14 -16.24
CA LYS A 582 41.48 29.23 -16.56
C LYS A 582 40.20 28.63 -17.15
N ILE A 583 39.06 29.29 -16.96
CA ILE A 583 37.77 28.82 -17.46
C ILE A 583 37.79 28.64 -18.97
N GLU A 584 38.51 29.49 -19.68
CA GLU A 584 38.69 29.46 -21.13
C GLU A 584 39.42 28.18 -21.62
N GLU A 585 40.26 27.59 -20.81
CA GLU A 585 41.05 26.38 -21.12
C GLU A 585 40.29 25.09 -20.79
N MET A 586 39.13 25.19 -20.16
CA MET A 586 38.30 24.05 -19.76
C MET A 586 37.18 23.78 -20.77
N ASN A 587 37.04 22.55 -21.21
CA ASN A 587 35.89 22.12 -21.99
C ASN A 587 34.79 21.58 -21.04
N LEU A 588 33.81 22.42 -20.68
CA LEU A 588 32.72 22.07 -19.73
C LEU A 588 31.65 21.19 -20.37
N GLU A 589 31.63 21.04 -21.69
CA GLU A 589 30.66 20.20 -22.39
C GLU A 589 31.05 18.71 -22.38
N ASP A 590 32.34 18.41 -22.22
CA ASP A 590 32.86 17.03 -22.21
C ASP A 590 33.14 16.58 -20.76
N SER A 591 32.23 15.80 -20.20
CA SER A 591 32.34 15.28 -18.83
C SER A 591 33.53 14.29 -18.66
N THR A 592 34.04 13.72 -19.72
CA THR A 592 35.17 12.77 -19.64
C THR A 592 36.50 13.47 -19.28
N LYS A 593 36.59 14.77 -19.48
CA LYS A 593 37.78 15.59 -19.17
C LYS A 593 37.77 16.17 -17.77
N PHE A 594 36.69 16.01 -17.01
CA PHE A 594 36.58 16.56 -15.68
C PHE A 594 37.61 16.00 -14.70
N ALA A 595 37.99 14.73 -14.84
CA ALA A 595 39.02 14.09 -14.03
C ALA A 595 40.38 14.75 -14.19
N ASP A 596 40.70 15.24 -15.44
CA ASP A 596 41.96 15.92 -15.73
C ASP A 596 42.03 17.33 -15.09
N TYR A 597 40.89 17.95 -14.89
CA TYR A 597 40.79 19.25 -14.22
C TYR A 597 40.95 19.14 -12.69
N GLU A 598 40.61 17.97 -12.12
CA GLU A 598 40.73 17.66 -10.67
C GLU A 598 42.08 16.97 -10.36
N THR A 599 43.19 17.56 -10.83
CA THR A 599 44.56 17.10 -10.58
C THR A 599 45.35 18.12 -9.80
N ASP A 600 46.57 17.77 -9.33
CA ASP A 600 47.43 18.61 -8.48
C ASP A 600 46.67 19.16 -7.24
N LEU A 601 45.85 18.32 -6.65
CA LEU A 601 45.04 18.69 -5.50
C LEU A 601 45.86 18.74 -4.20
N THR A 602 45.45 19.61 -3.31
CA THR A 602 46.00 19.69 -1.93
C THR A 602 44.98 19.06 -1.00
N PHE A 603 45.33 17.97 -0.33
CA PHE A 603 44.46 17.33 0.61
C PHE A 603 44.29 18.21 1.86
N VAL A 604 43.06 18.53 2.23
CA VAL A 604 42.73 19.39 3.39
C VAL A 604 42.34 18.55 4.60
N GLY A 605 41.44 17.63 4.42
CA GLY A 605 40.95 16.81 5.52
C GLY A 605 39.93 15.77 5.07
N CYS A 606 39.45 14.99 6.02
CA CYS A 606 38.45 13.96 5.81
C CYS A 606 37.37 14.09 6.88
N VAL A 607 36.12 13.84 6.47
CA VAL A 607 34.99 13.77 7.40
C VAL A 607 34.43 12.36 7.40
N GLY A 608 34.05 11.86 8.57
CA GLY A 608 33.40 10.57 8.75
C GLY A 608 31.94 10.76 9.11
N MET A 609 31.07 10.17 8.32
CA MET A 609 29.62 10.28 8.46
C MET A 609 29.04 8.96 8.92
N LEU A 610 28.04 9.02 9.78
CA LEU A 610 27.29 7.88 10.26
C LEU A 610 25.84 7.99 9.83
N ASP A 611 25.32 6.90 9.30
CA ASP A 611 23.90 6.70 9.02
C ASP A 611 23.40 5.58 9.95
N PRO A 612 22.81 5.92 11.11
CA PRO A 612 22.43 4.91 12.10
C PRO A 612 21.21 4.11 11.66
N PRO A 613 21.13 2.82 12.01
CA PRO A 613 19.89 2.05 11.80
C PRO A 613 18.74 2.66 12.60
N ARG A 614 17.53 2.51 12.09
CA ARG A 614 16.32 2.96 12.78
C ARG A 614 16.10 2.11 14.04
N LYS A 615 15.59 2.73 15.09
CA LYS A 615 15.39 2.05 16.39
C LYS A 615 14.43 0.86 16.29
N GLU A 616 13.43 0.94 15.44
CA GLU A 616 12.38 -0.07 15.30
C GLU A 616 12.81 -1.26 14.47
N VAL A 617 13.86 -1.15 13.68
CA VAL A 617 14.27 -2.18 12.71
C VAL A 617 14.66 -3.49 13.38
N THR A 618 15.35 -3.45 14.50
CA THR A 618 15.76 -4.68 15.21
C THR A 618 14.56 -5.50 15.67
N GLY A 619 13.57 -4.85 16.25
CA GLY A 619 12.31 -5.49 16.65
C GLY A 619 11.54 -6.03 15.45
N SER A 620 11.51 -5.29 14.35
CA SER A 620 10.85 -5.70 13.11
C SER A 620 11.49 -6.93 12.46
N ILE A 621 12.81 -7.02 12.49
CA ILE A 621 13.55 -8.19 11.97
C ILE A 621 13.31 -9.42 12.84
N GLU A 622 13.24 -9.27 14.16
CA GLU A 622 12.86 -10.36 15.06
C GLU A 622 11.46 -10.89 14.75
N LEU A 623 10.50 -9.99 14.52
CA LEU A 623 9.15 -10.36 14.09
C LEU A 623 9.16 -11.10 12.74
N CYS A 624 9.93 -10.66 11.78
CA CYS A 624 10.08 -11.33 10.49
C CYS A 624 10.65 -12.74 10.65
N LYS A 625 11.66 -12.93 11.47
CA LYS A 625 12.23 -14.26 11.75
C LYS A 625 11.21 -15.19 12.40
N ALA A 626 10.46 -14.69 13.38
CA ALA A 626 9.39 -15.44 14.03
C ALA A 626 8.26 -15.79 13.05
N ALA A 627 7.99 -14.91 12.10
CA ALA A 627 6.96 -15.09 11.07
C ALA A 627 7.39 -15.96 9.88
N GLY A 628 8.62 -16.48 9.88
CA GLY A 628 9.15 -17.26 8.77
C GLY A 628 9.50 -16.45 7.53
N ILE A 629 9.62 -15.13 7.66
CA ILE A 629 9.99 -14.22 6.58
C ILE A 629 11.49 -14.00 6.61
N ARG A 630 12.14 -14.26 5.48
CA ARG A 630 13.57 -13.98 5.34
C ARG A 630 13.76 -12.53 4.88
N VAL A 631 14.61 -11.81 5.58
CA VAL A 631 15.00 -10.45 5.20
C VAL A 631 16.35 -10.48 4.51
N ILE A 632 16.40 -9.95 3.29
CA ILE A 632 17.63 -9.80 2.51
C ILE A 632 17.96 -8.31 2.45
N MET A 633 19.16 -7.94 2.92
CA MET A 633 19.65 -6.59 2.78
C MET A 633 20.38 -6.43 1.45
N ILE A 634 20.03 -5.39 0.71
CA ILE A 634 20.65 -5.03 -0.57
C ILE A 634 21.21 -3.61 -0.43
N THR A 635 22.47 -3.42 -0.80
CA THR A 635 23.13 -2.12 -0.67
C THR A 635 24.21 -1.92 -1.73
N GLY A 636 24.44 -0.66 -2.10
CA GLY A 636 25.59 -0.27 -2.90
C GLY A 636 26.89 -0.11 -2.07
N ASP A 637 26.82 -0.19 -0.76
CA ASP A 637 27.99 -0.10 0.13
C ASP A 637 28.87 -1.35 0.08
N ASN A 638 30.07 -1.26 0.63
CA ASN A 638 30.99 -2.38 0.66
C ASN A 638 30.51 -3.52 1.57
N LYS A 639 31.01 -4.72 1.33
CA LYS A 639 30.59 -5.94 2.04
C LYS A 639 30.84 -5.84 3.56
N GLY A 640 31.95 -5.26 3.99
CA GLY A 640 32.28 -5.12 5.40
C GLY A 640 31.25 -4.26 6.16
N THR A 641 30.89 -3.13 5.61
CA THR A 641 29.86 -2.23 6.17
C THR A 641 28.49 -2.90 6.18
N ALA A 642 28.14 -3.56 5.09
CA ALA A 642 26.85 -4.25 4.97
C ALA A 642 26.71 -5.35 6.01
N VAL A 643 27.73 -6.20 6.19
CA VAL A 643 27.73 -7.28 7.19
C VAL A 643 27.69 -6.73 8.62
N ALA A 644 28.43 -5.65 8.89
CA ALA A 644 28.43 -5.02 10.22
C ALA A 644 27.05 -4.50 10.60
N ILE A 645 26.35 -3.87 9.66
CA ILE A 645 24.97 -3.40 9.86
C ILE A 645 24.00 -4.57 10.00
N CYS A 646 24.15 -5.62 9.21
CA CYS A 646 23.34 -6.84 9.34
C CYS A 646 23.45 -7.47 10.73
N ARG A 647 24.65 -7.51 11.29
CA ARG A 647 24.87 -8.00 12.66
C ARG A 647 24.25 -7.09 13.71
N ARG A 648 24.33 -5.79 13.50
CA ARG A 648 23.77 -4.80 14.42
C ARG A 648 22.25 -4.83 14.46
N ILE A 649 21.59 -5.02 13.34
CA ILE A 649 20.13 -5.03 13.27
C ILE A 649 19.50 -6.42 13.50
N GLY A 650 20.30 -7.47 13.57
CA GLY A 650 19.85 -8.81 13.90
C GLY A 650 19.62 -9.76 12.73
N ILE A 651 19.95 -9.37 11.48
CA ILE A 651 19.91 -10.28 10.31
C ILE A 651 20.91 -11.41 10.50
N PHE A 652 22.12 -11.09 10.95
CA PHE A 652 23.13 -12.04 11.38
C PHE A 652 23.35 -11.93 12.89
N THR A 653 23.66 -13.04 13.55
CA THR A 653 24.17 -13.02 14.92
C THR A 653 25.65 -12.67 14.93
N GLU A 654 26.21 -12.25 16.06
CA GLU A 654 27.64 -11.90 16.16
C GLU A 654 28.56 -13.10 15.86
N ASP A 655 28.09 -14.31 16.13
CA ASP A 655 28.83 -15.55 15.93
C ASP A 655 28.57 -16.22 14.56
N ASP A 656 27.71 -15.68 13.72
CA ASP A 656 27.40 -16.26 12.40
C ASP A 656 28.57 -16.17 11.44
N ASP A 657 28.87 -17.28 10.81
CA ASP A 657 29.76 -17.32 9.65
C ASP A 657 29.00 -16.80 8.43
N VAL A 658 29.45 -15.68 7.87
CA VAL A 658 28.84 -15.03 6.73
C VAL A 658 29.26 -15.65 5.39
N THR A 659 30.13 -16.67 5.38
CA THR A 659 30.54 -17.38 4.18
C THR A 659 29.34 -18.09 3.57
N GLY A 660 29.01 -17.77 2.32
CA GLY A 660 27.82 -18.30 1.64
C GLY A 660 26.51 -17.61 2.00
N LYS A 661 26.52 -16.61 2.88
CA LYS A 661 25.34 -15.83 3.28
C LYS A 661 25.41 -14.37 2.89
N ALA A 662 26.58 -13.86 2.55
CA ALA A 662 26.80 -12.50 2.10
C ALA A 662 27.65 -12.51 0.82
N TYR A 663 27.19 -11.80 -0.19
CA TYR A 663 27.85 -11.72 -1.50
C TYR A 663 28.00 -10.27 -1.95
N THR A 664 29.09 -9.96 -2.67
CA THR A 664 29.13 -8.73 -3.48
C THR A 664 28.48 -9.01 -4.84
N GLY A 665 28.02 -7.97 -5.52
CA GLY A 665 27.47 -8.11 -6.87
C GLY A 665 28.43 -8.81 -7.83
N ARG A 666 29.73 -8.54 -7.74
CA ARG A 666 30.75 -9.17 -8.55
C ARG A 666 30.97 -10.65 -8.21
N GLU A 667 31.04 -10.99 -6.92
CA GLU A 667 31.13 -12.40 -6.47
C GLU A 667 29.90 -13.19 -6.95
N PHE A 668 28.73 -12.59 -6.91
CA PHE A 668 27.49 -13.20 -7.40
C PHE A 668 27.50 -13.43 -8.92
N ASP A 669 27.97 -12.45 -9.69
CA ASP A 669 28.05 -12.56 -11.16
C ASP A 669 29.08 -13.60 -11.62
N ASP A 670 30.16 -13.81 -10.85
CA ASP A 670 31.21 -14.80 -11.17
C ASP A 670 30.76 -16.25 -10.92
N LEU A 671 29.63 -16.47 -10.20
CA LEU A 671 29.10 -17.80 -9.99
C LEU A 671 28.37 -18.36 -11.22
N PRO A 672 28.44 -19.67 -11.49
CA PRO A 672 27.59 -20.32 -12.49
C PRO A 672 26.10 -20.14 -12.12
N ARG A 673 25.23 -20.17 -13.11
CA ARG A 673 23.79 -19.91 -12.89
C ARG A 673 23.14 -20.86 -11.87
N SER A 674 23.53 -22.11 -11.82
CA SER A 674 23.07 -23.08 -10.81
C SER A 674 23.51 -22.68 -9.40
N ASP A 675 24.75 -22.22 -9.26
CA ASP A 675 25.30 -21.75 -7.99
C ASP A 675 24.70 -20.41 -7.57
N GLN A 676 24.36 -19.52 -8.51
CA GLN A 676 23.63 -18.29 -8.26
C GLN A 676 22.25 -18.59 -7.67
N SER A 677 21.52 -19.55 -8.20
CA SER A 677 20.23 -19.95 -7.69
C SER A 677 20.32 -20.47 -6.24
N GLU A 678 21.31 -21.31 -5.96
CA GLU A 678 21.52 -21.82 -4.58
C GLU A 678 22.02 -20.72 -3.64
N ALA A 679 22.84 -19.78 -4.12
CA ALA A 679 23.31 -18.64 -3.36
C ALA A 679 22.15 -17.73 -2.94
N VAL A 680 21.24 -17.41 -3.86
CA VAL A 680 20.04 -16.59 -3.55
C VAL A 680 19.17 -17.27 -2.52
N ARG A 681 19.10 -18.59 -2.53
CA ARG A 681 18.31 -19.34 -1.55
C ARG A 681 18.82 -19.19 -0.11
N ARG A 682 20.13 -19.00 0.08
CA ARG A 682 20.76 -18.92 1.42
C ARG A 682 21.20 -17.52 1.82
N ALA A 683 21.44 -16.64 0.86
CA ALA A 683 21.98 -15.32 1.13
C ALA A 683 21.01 -14.41 1.86
N CYS A 684 21.53 -13.60 2.77
CA CYS A 684 20.78 -12.58 3.49
C CYS A 684 21.36 -11.17 3.29
N CYS A 685 22.47 -11.04 2.58
CA CYS A 685 23.10 -9.75 2.33
C CYS A 685 23.74 -9.74 0.94
N PHE A 686 23.47 -8.70 0.17
CA PHE A 686 24.11 -8.40 -1.10
C PHE A 686 24.69 -6.98 -1.03
N ALA A 687 25.98 -6.88 -1.18
CA ALA A 687 26.72 -5.62 -1.16
C ALA A 687 27.17 -5.24 -2.55
N ARG A 688 27.45 -3.96 -2.77
CA ARG A 688 27.90 -3.43 -4.07
C ARG A 688 27.03 -3.86 -5.26
N VAL A 689 25.73 -3.80 -5.04
CA VAL A 689 24.71 -4.25 -5.98
C VAL A 689 24.35 -3.14 -6.95
N GLU A 690 24.30 -3.47 -8.22
CA GLU A 690 23.73 -2.64 -9.26
C GLU A 690 22.25 -2.96 -9.45
N PRO A 691 21.45 -2.07 -10.05
CA PRO A 691 20.01 -2.33 -10.26
C PRO A 691 19.69 -3.61 -11.04
N ALA A 692 20.56 -4.00 -11.98
CA ALA A 692 20.43 -5.25 -12.72
C ALA A 692 20.47 -6.49 -11.80
N HIS A 693 21.24 -6.44 -10.73
CA HIS A 693 21.32 -7.53 -9.75
C HIS A 693 20.01 -7.71 -8.98
N LYS A 694 19.29 -6.64 -8.70
CA LYS A 694 17.97 -6.71 -8.04
C LYS A 694 17.00 -7.53 -8.87
N SER A 695 16.95 -7.30 -10.17
CA SER A 695 16.08 -8.07 -11.09
C SER A 695 16.46 -9.54 -11.12
N LYS A 696 17.75 -9.87 -11.13
CA LYS A 696 18.23 -11.26 -11.07
C LYS A 696 17.85 -11.95 -9.76
N ILE A 697 18.01 -11.27 -8.63
CA ILE A 697 17.66 -11.78 -7.31
C ILE A 697 16.16 -12.10 -7.25
N VAL A 698 15.32 -11.20 -7.72
CA VAL A 698 13.86 -11.42 -7.81
C VAL A 698 13.54 -12.62 -8.69
N GLU A 699 14.18 -12.74 -9.86
CA GLU A 699 13.97 -13.85 -10.78
C GLU A 699 14.30 -15.20 -10.13
N PHE A 700 15.43 -15.31 -9.44
CA PHE A 700 15.82 -16.52 -8.75
C PHE A 700 14.91 -16.85 -7.57
N LEU A 701 14.49 -15.85 -6.81
CA LEU A 701 13.52 -16.03 -5.72
C LEU A 701 12.16 -16.53 -6.23
N GLN A 702 11.69 -15.98 -7.34
CA GLN A 702 10.47 -16.46 -8.00
C GLN A 702 10.63 -17.90 -8.51
N GLY A 703 11.81 -18.26 -8.99
CA GLY A 703 12.13 -19.63 -9.39
C GLY A 703 12.08 -20.64 -8.23
N HIS A 704 12.21 -20.17 -6.98
CA HIS A 704 12.07 -20.97 -5.75
C HIS A 704 10.66 -20.90 -5.15
N ASP A 705 9.68 -20.39 -5.88
CA ASP A 705 8.29 -20.18 -5.43
C ASP A 705 8.15 -19.25 -4.20
N GLU A 706 9.10 -18.34 -4.04
CA GLU A 706 9.06 -17.32 -2.99
C GLU A 706 8.23 -16.10 -3.42
N ILE A 707 7.44 -15.57 -2.51
CA ILE A 707 6.72 -14.32 -2.71
C ILE A 707 7.59 -13.18 -2.20
N THR A 708 8.08 -12.36 -3.11
CA THR A 708 9.12 -11.37 -2.84
C THR A 708 8.55 -9.96 -2.77
N ALA A 709 8.87 -9.25 -1.69
CA ALA A 709 8.72 -7.81 -1.60
C ALA A 709 10.08 -7.16 -1.87
N MET A 710 10.16 -6.26 -2.84
CA MET A 710 11.40 -5.57 -3.21
C MET A 710 11.25 -4.07 -3.02
N THR A 711 12.21 -3.45 -2.34
CA THR A 711 12.25 -2.00 -2.19
C THR A 711 13.09 -1.34 -3.28
N GLY A 712 12.77 -0.11 -3.61
CA GLY A 712 13.52 0.69 -4.56
C GLY A 712 13.11 2.15 -4.51
N ASP A 713 14.04 3.05 -4.81
CA ASP A 713 13.83 4.50 -4.78
C ASP A 713 14.22 5.21 -6.08
N GLY A 714 14.95 4.56 -6.94
CA GLY A 714 15.48 5.13 -8.16
C GLY A 714 14.79 4.67 -9.44
N VAL A 715 15.00 5.42 -10.52
CA VAL A 715 14.50 5.09 -11.86
C VAL A 715 15.00 3.71 -12.33
N ASN A 716 16.24 3.39 -11.99
CA ASN A 716 16.88 2.13 -12.39
C ASN A 716 16.32 0.92 -11.62
N ASP A 717 15.63 1.14 -10.52
CA ASP A 717 15.02 0.09 -9.72
C ASP A 717 13.62 -0.32 -10.24
N ALA A 718 13.03 0.48 -11.11
CA ALA A 718 11.68 0.25 -11.63
C ALA A 718 11.48 -1.15 -12.25
N PRO A 719 12.40 -1.70 -13.05
CA PRO A 719 12.24 -3.07 -13.57
C PRO A 719 12.16 -4.13 -12.48
N ALA A 720 12.96 -4.01 -11.43
CA ALA A 720 12.94 -4.93 -10.29
C ALA A 720 11.65 -4.80 -9.47
N LEU A 721 11.19 -3.58 -9.24
CA LEU A 721 9.92 -3.30 -8.55
C LEU A 721 8.72 -3.89 -9.29
N LYS A 722 8.72 -3.75 -10.61
CA LYS A 722 7.64 -4.27 -11.46
C LYS A 722 7.64 -5.80 -11.52
N LYS A 723 8.81 -6.41 -11.48
CA LYS A 723 8.99 -7.86 -11.56
C LYS A 723 8.66 -8.57 -10.24
N ALA A 724 8.91 -7.95 -9.10
CA ALA A 724 8.56 -8.47 -7.80
C ALA A 724 7.03 -8.57 -7.63
N GLU A 725 6.56 -9.53 -6.85
CA GLU A 725 5.15 -9.66 -6.51
C GLU A 725 4.64 -8.39 -5.81
N ILE A 726 5.49 -7.80 -4.96
CA ILE A 726 5.22 -6.52 -4.33
C ILE A 726 6.43 -5.62 -4.50
N GLY A 727 6.34 -4.65 -5.39
CA GLY A 727 7.28 -3.56 -5.48
C GLY A 727 6.96 -2.51 -4.43
N ILE A 728 7.96 -2.07 -3.67
CA ILE A 728 7.82 -1.07 -2.62
C ILE A 728 8.67 0.13 -2.97
N ALA A 729 8.05 1.27 -3.22
CA ALA A 729 8.74 2.52 -3.45
C ALA A 729 8.87 3.33 -2.16
N MET A 730 9.96 4.09 -2.05
CA MET A 730 10.12 5.05 -0.95
C MET A 730 9.28 6.30 -1.23
N GLY A 731 8.75 6.92 -0.19
CA GLY A 731 8.03 8.19 -0.29
C GLY A 731 8.91 9.33 -0.81
N SER A 732 10.20 9.27 -0.48
CA SER A 732 11.25 10.18 -1.00
C SER A 732 11.82 9.76 -2.35
N GLY A 733 11.40 8.63 -2.89
CA GLY A 733 11.89 8.10 -4.15
C GLY A 733 11.35 8.82 -5.38
N THR A 734 11.88 8.43 -6.54
CA THR A 734 11.42 8.99 -7.82
C THR A 734 10.00 8.55 -8.13
N ALA A 735 9.29 9.35 -8.90
CA ALA A 735 7.93 9.02 -9.28
C ALA A 735 7.84 7.82 -10.25
N VAL A 736 8.90 7.50 -10.97
CA VAL A 736 8.98 6.27 -11.78
C VAL A 736 8.99 5.04 -10.87
N ALA A 737 9.78 5.05 -9.81
CA ALA A 737 9.78 3.99 -8.82
C ALA A 737 8.40 3.83 -8.18
N LYS A 738 7.76 4.94 -7.79
CA LYS A 738 6.40 4.94 -7.25
C LYS A 738 5.38 4.37 -8.24
N SER A 739 5.48 4.73 -9.52
CA SER A 739 4.57 4.23 -10.57
C SER A 739 4.73 2.74 -10.83
N ALA A 740 5.94 2.21 -10.70
CA ALA A 740 6.24 0.80 -10.91
C ALA A 740 5.92 -0.07 -9.68
N SER A 741 5.65 0.53 -8.53
CA SER A 741 5.42 -0.16 -7.27
C SER A 741 3.94 -0.37 -6.97
N GLU A 742 3.62 -1.39 -6.19
CA GLU A 742 2.30 -1.66 -5.63
C GLU A 742 2.09 -0.99 -4.28
N MET A 743 3.17 -0.63 -3.59
CA MET A 743 3.12 0.02 -2.28
C MET A 743 4.13 1.15 -2.19
N VAL A 744 3.77 2.23 -1.52
CA VAL A 744 4.64 3.37 -1.24
C VAL A 744 4.75 3.55 0.28
N LEU A 745 5.97 3.70 0.78
CA LEU A 745 6.22 3.99 2.20
C LEU A 745 6.29 5.51 2.39
N ALA A 746 5.35 6.07 3.13
CA ALA A 746 5.34 7.51 3.39
C ALA A 746 6.50 7.98 4.28
N ASP A 747 6.95 7.13 5.20
CA ASP A 747 8.02 7.40 6.17
C ASP A 747 9.36 6.73 5.83
N ASP A 748 9.46 6.03 4.72
CA ASP A 748 10.62 5.26 4.27
C ASP A 748 11.13 4.19 5.28
N ASN A 749 10.33 3.82 6.27
CA ASN A 749 10.74 2.97 7.37
C ASN A 749 10.45 1.49 7.08
N PHE A 750 11.44 0.63 7.30
CA PHE A 750 11.30 -0.82 7.18
C PHE A 750 10.22 -1.40 8.11
N SER A 751 10.05 -0.86 9.30
CA SER A 751 9.00 -1.31 10.23
C SER A 751 7.59 -1.14 9.65
N SER A 752 7.39 -0.16 8.77
CA SER A 752 6.13 0.03 8.05
C SER A 752 5.84 -1.09 7.06
N ILE A 753 6.87 -1.67 6.44
CA ILE A 753 6.73 -2.86 5.58
C ILE A 753 6.24 -4.05 6.42
N VAL A 754 6.87 -4.28 7.55
CA VAL A 754 6.51 -5.38 8.46
C VAL A 754 5.10 -5.19 9.01
N ALA A 755 4.74 -3.97 9.39
CA ALA A 755 3.38 -3.63 9.82
C ALA A 755 2.35 -3.88 8.70
N ALA A 756 2.68 -3.56 7.45
CA ALA A 756 1.83 -3.83 6.30
C ALA A 756 1.63 -5.33 6.05
N VAL A 757 2.69 -6.14 6.20
CA VAL A 757 2.59 -7.60 6.08
C VAL A 757 1.70 -8.18 7.19
N GLU A 758 1.86 -7.70 8.41
CA GLU A 758 1.03 -8.09 9.55
C GLU A 758 -0.45 -7.75 9.29
N GLU A 759 -0.74 -6.54 8.84
CA GLU A 759 -2.10 -6.13 8.46
C GLU A 759 -2.65 -6.96 7.29
N GLY A 760 -1.84 -7.25 6.28
CA GLY A 760 -2.23 -8.11 5.17
C GLY A 760 -2.63 -9.51 5.62
N ARG A 761 -1.89 -10.09 6.56
CA ARG A 761 -2.22 -11.37 7.19
C ARG A 761 -3.53 -11.29 7.99
N ALA A 762 -3.69 -10.23 8.78
CA ALA A 762 -4.90 -9.99 9.57
C ALA A 762 -6.14 -9.82 8.68
N ILE A 763 -6.04 -9.04 7.63
CA ILE A 763 -7.14 -8.81 6.67
C ILE A 763 -7.52 -10.13 5.99
N TYR A 764 -6.55 -10.90 5.55
CA TYR A 764 -6.84 -12.19 4.91
C TYR A 764 -7.51 -13.17 5.87
N ASN A 765 -7.05 -13.24 7.13
CA ASN A 765 -7.70 -14.07 8.14
C ASN A 765 -9.14 -13.62 8.41
N ASN A 766 -9.39 -12.33 8.51
CA ASN A 766 -10.72 -11.79 8.69
C ASN A 766 -11.63 -12.11 7.50
N MET A 767 -11.10 -11.99 6.28
CA MET A 767 -11.83 -12.36 5.07
C MET A 767 -12.18 -13.84 5.06
N LYS A 768 -11.24 -14.71 5.42
CA LYS A 768 -11.51 -16.14 5.57
C LYS A 768 -12.63 -16.38 6.58
N GLN A 769 -12.61 -15.71 7.73
CA GLN A 769 -13.60 -15.91 8.78
C GLN A 769 -15.01 -15.57 8.30
N PHE A 770 -15.22 -14.41 7.71
CA PHE A 770 -16.56 -14.05 7.26
C PHE A 770 -17.02 -14.84 6.02
N ILE A 771 -16.12 -15.19 5.09
CA ILE A 771 -16.45 -16.04 3.95
C ILE A 771 -16.93 -17.41 4.44
N ARG A 772 -16.19 -18.01 5.37
CA ARG A 772 -16.52 -19.30 5.98
C ARG A 772 -17.83 -19.23 6.76
N TYR A 773 -18.04 -18.15 7.51
CA TYR A 773 -19.30 -17.89 8.21
C TYR A 773 -20.50 -17.89 7.26
N LEU A 774 -20.42 -17.14 6.17
CA LEU A 774 -21.50 -17.08 5.18
C LEU A 774 -21.74 -18.42 4.48
N ILE A 775 -20.66 -19.11 4.12
CA ILE A 775 -20.78 -20.44 3.48
C ILE A 775 -21.39 -21.46 4.45
N SER A 776 -21.00 -21.48 5.71
CA SER A 776 -21.57 -22.39 6.71
C SER A 776 -23.05 -22.12 6.96
N SER A 777 -23.45 -20.86 6.98
CA SER A 777 -24.84 -20.45 7.05
C SER A 777 -25.65 -21.01 5.86
N ASN A 778 -25.14 -20.82 4.67
CA ASN A 778 -25.82 -21.31 3.45
C ASN A 778 -25.92 -22.84 3.42
N ILE A 779 -24.90 -23.54 3.86
CA ILE A 779 -24.94 -25.00 4.00
C ILE A 779 -26.05 -25.40 4.99
N GLY A 780 -26.17 -24.72 6.11
CA GLY A 780 -27.22 -24.95 7.10
C GLY A 780 -28.63 -24.79 6.50
N GLU A 781 -28.83 -23.73 5.75
CA GLU A 781 -30.12 -23.47 5.09
C GLU A 781 -30.44 -24.54 4.01
N VAL A 782 -29.48 -24.94 3.20
CA VAL A 782 -29.64 -25.99 2.19
C VAL A 782 -29.96 -27.33 2.87
N VAL A 783 -29.29 -27.67 3.95
CA VAL A 783 -29.58 -28.89 4.71
C VAL A 783 -30.98 -28.87 5.31
N CYS A 784 -31.42 -27.72 5.82
CA CYS A 784 -32.78 -27.52 6.34
C CYS A 784 -33.83 -27.84 5.26
N ILE A 785 -33.70 -27.24 4.09
CA ILE A 785 -34.65 -27.43 2.99
C ILE A 785 -34.62 -28.86 2.48
N PHE A 786 -33.43 -29.44 2.34
CA PHE A 786 -33.28 -30.82 1.92
C PHE A 786 -33.92 -31.81 2.91
N LEU A 787 -33.71 -31.63 4.21
CA LEU A 787 -34.33 -32.46 5.25
C LEU A 787 -35.86 -32.33 5.24
N THR A 788 -36.34 -31.11 5.08
CA THR A 788 -37.78 -30.86 4.96
C THR A 788 -38.37 -31.63 3.79
N ALA A 789 -37.77 -31.54 2.61
CA ALA A 789 -38.21 -32.27 1.42
C ALA A 789 -38.07 -33.77 1.56
N ALA A 790 -36.97 -34.29 2.11
CA ALA A 790 -36.67 -35.71 2.23
C ALA A 790 -37.57 -36.40 3.27
N LEU A 791 -37.86 -35.72 4.36
CA LEU A 791 -38.72 -36.26 5.41
C LEU A 791 -40.22 -36.07 5.12
N GLY A 792 -40.56 -35.34 4.09
CA GLY A 792 -41.93 -35.04 3.73
C GLY A 792 -42.67 -34.13 4.71
N LEU A 793 -41.95 -33.27 5.41
CA LEU A 793 -42.48 -32.32 6.36
C LEU A 793 -43.03 -31.07 5.68
N PRO A 794 -43.93 -30.32 6.33
CA PRO A 794 -44.32 -28.99 5.81
C PRO A 794 -43.12 -28.04 5.72
N GLU A 795 -43.18 -27.08 4.83
CA GLU A 795 -42.11 -26.08 4.67
C GLU A 795 -41.74 -25.41 5.98
N ALA A 796 -40.49 -25.52 6.39
CA ALA A 796 -39.95 -24.86 7.58
C ALA A 796 -39.58 -23.39 7.30
N LEU A 797 -39.11 -23.12 6.10
CA LEU A 797 -38.68 -21.77 5.68
C LEU A 797 -39.17 -21.49 4.26
N ILE A 798 -39.56 -20.25 4.01
CA ILE A 798 -39.97 -19.74 2.69
C ILE A 798 -38.86 -18.90 2.06
N PRO A 799 -38.83 -18.69 0.73
CA PRO A 799 -37.77 -17.93 0.05
C PRO A 799 -37.57 -16.51 0.59
N VAL A 800 -38.62 -15.81 0.96
CA VAL A 800 -38.58 -14.46 1.51
C VAL A 800 -37.79 -14.41 2.84
N GLN A 801 -38.04 -15.39 3.71
CA GLN A 801 -37.34 -15.52 4.98
C GLN A 801 -35.85 -15.81 4.79
N LEU A 802 -35.52 -16.67 3.85
CA LEU A 802 -34.15 -17.02 3.50
C LEU A 802 -33.37 -15.83 2.93
N LEU A 803 -33.99 -15.09 2.02
CA LEU A 803 -33.41 -13.84 1.49
C LEU A 803 -33.14 -12.82 2.57
N TRP A 804 -34.08 -12.65 3.51
CA TRP A 804 -33.90 -11.74 4.66
C TRP A 804 -32.73 -12.17 5.52
N VAL A 805 -32.63 -13.46 5.85
CA VAL A 805 -31.51 -13.99 6.64
C VAL A 805 -30.19 -13.75 5.92
N ASN A 806 -30.08 -14.14 4.66
CA ASN A 806 -28.81 -14.01 3.92
C ASN A 806 -28.37 -12.57 3.72
N LEU A 807 -29.30 -11.67 3.48
CA LEU A 807 -28.98 -10.28 3.17
C LEU A 807 -28.79 -9.43 4.43
N VAL A 808 -29.71 -9.50 5.36
CA VAL A 808 -29.75 -8.60 6.53
C VAL A 808 -29.15 -9.26 7.77
N THR A 809 -29.68 -10.39 8.16
CA THR A 809 -29.32 -11.05 9.44
C THR A 809 -27.90 -11.52 9.45
N ASP A 810 -27.42 -12.17 8.40
CA ASP A 810 -26.04 -12.68 8.30
C ASP A 810 -25.07 -11.62 7.74
N GLY A 811 -25.55 -10.67 6.94
CA GLY A 811 -24.75 -9.63 6.35
C GLY A 811 -24.10 -8.68 7.36
N LEU A 812 -24.81 -8.33 8.39
CA LEU A 812 -24.31 -7.43 9.46
C LEU A 812 -23.18 -8.07 10.27
N PRO A 813 -23.30 -9.30 10.83
CA PRO A 813 -22.19 -9.97 11.50
C PRO A 813 -21.02 -10.27 10.59
N ALA A 814 -21.25 -10.64 9.33
CA ALA A 814 -20.19 -10.86 8.35
C ALA A 814 -19.35 -9.62 8.13
N THR A 815 -19.99 -8.47 7.97
CA THR A 815 -19.29 -7.18 7.85
C THR A 815 -18.49 -6.85 9.12
N ALA A 816 -19.07 -7.10 10.29
CA ALA A 816 -18.41 -6.87 11.56
C ALA A 816 -17.21 -7.79 11.82
N LEU A 817 -17.21 -9.02 11.30
CA LEU A 817 -16.06 -9.92 11.36
C LEU A 817 -14.84 -9.37 10.60
N GLY A 818 -15.04 -8.51 9.62
CA GLY A 818 -13.96 -7.79 8.95
C GLY A 818 -13.17 -6.84 9.85
N PHE A 819 -13.69 -6.50 11.02
CA PHE A 819 -13.05 -5.65 12.04
C PHE A 819 -12.44 -6.45 13.20
N ASN A 820 -12.31 -7.76 13.08
CA ASN A 820 -11.66 -8.57 14.10
C ASN A 820 -10.24 -8.07 14.40
N PRO A 821 -9.82 -8.03 15.67
CA PRO A 821 -8.43 -7.81 15.99
C PRO A 821 -7.57 -8.97 15.44
N PRO A 822 -6.30 -8.72 15.07
CA PRO A 822 -5.43 -9.78 14.62
C PRO A 822 -5.26 -10.84 15.72
N ASP A 823 -5.16 -12.11 15.31
CA ASP A 823 -4.81 -13.19 16.23
C ASP A 823 -3.47 -12.91 16.92
N LEU A 824 -3.34 -13.28 18.19
CA LEU A 824 -2.14 -13.04 18.99
C LEU A 824 -0.88 -13.68 18.39
N GLU A 825 -1.02 -14.72 17.58
CA GLU A 825 0.06 -15.49 16.97
C GLU A 825 0.20 -15.25 15.46
N ILE A 826 -0.38 -14.18 14.92
CA ILE A 826 -0.40 -13.96 13.47
C ILE A 826 1.01 -13.86 12.85
N MET A 827 1.95 -13.27 13.59
CA MET A 827 3.36 -13.16 13.19
C MET A 827 4.22 -14.31 13.74
N GLY A 828 3.65 -15.31 14.36
CA GLY A 828 4.34 -16.53 14.84
C GLY A 828 4.22 -17.72 13.88
N LYS A 829 3.48 -17.57 12.78
CA LYS A 829 3.23 -18.65 11.81
C LYS A 829 4.01 -18.38 10.51
N PRO A 830 4.41 -19.47 9.78
CA PRO A 830 5.03 -19.28 8.46
C PRO A 830 4.05 -18.63 7.46
N PRO A 831 4.56 -18.00 6.39
CA PRO A 831 3.70 -17.40 5.37
C PRO A 831 2.83 -18.47 4.69
N ARG A 832 1.58 -18.12 4.41
CA ARG A 832 0.69 -19.00 3.67
C ARG A 832 1.10 -19.14 2.21
N SER A 833 0.82 -20.28 1.59
CA SER A 833 0.99 -20.44 0.15
C SER A 833 -0.14 -19.69 -0.60
N PRO A 834 0.16 -18.93 -1.67
CA PRO A 834 -0.88 -18.29 -2.48
C PRO A 834 -1.78 -19.28 -3.22
N LYS A 835 -1.36 -20.54 -3.31
CA LYS A 835 -2.11 -21.64 -3.92
C LYS A 835 -2.98 -22.41 -2.92
N GLU A 836 -2.92 -22.04 -1.64
CA GLU A 836 -3.74 -22.68 -0.61
C GLU A 836 -5.23 -22.49 -0.90
N PRO A 837 -6.05 -23.56 -0.90
CA PRO A 837 -7.47 -23.42 -1.11
C PRO A 837 -8.12 -22.68 0.05
N LEU A 838 -9.13 -21.88 -0.24
CA LEU A 838 -9.87 -21.11 0.75
C LEU A 838 -10.53 -22.02 1.79
N ILE A 839 -11.02 -23.18 1.35
CA ILE A 839 -11.65 -24.20 2.19
C ILE A 839 -10.86 -25.49 2.04
N SER A 840 -10.17 -25.90 3.11
CA SER A 840 -9.47 -27.18 3.17
C SER A 840 -10.46 -28.34 3.39
N GLY A 841 -10.01 -29.59 3.21
CA GLY A 841 -10.83 -30.76 3.46
C GLY A 841 -11.35 -30.84 4.90
N TRP A 842 -10.51 -30.48 5.89
CA TRP A 842 -10.90 -30.40 7.29
C TRP A 842 -11.98 -29.33 7.53
N LEU A 843 -11.82 -28.16 6.95
CA LEU A 843 -12.78 -27.07 7.08
C LEU A 843 -14.12 -27.40 6.41
N PHE A 844 -14.08 -28.06 5.28
CA PHE A 844 -15.27 -28.57 4.62
C PHE A 844 -16.04 -29.54 5.52
N PHE A 845 -15.35 -30.49 6.12
CA PHE A 845 -15.94 -31.42 7.10
C PHE A 845 -16.55 -30.68 8.29
N ARG A 846 -15.82 -29.71 8.83
CA ARG A 846 -16.27 -28.88 9.96
C ARG A 846 -17.56 -28.14 9.63
N TYR A 847 -17.61 -27.50 8.45
CA TYR A 847 -18.80 -26.75 8.03
C TYR A 847 -19.95 -27.66 7.69
N MET A 848 -19.73 -28.83 7.15
CA MET A 848 -20.77 -29.82 6.94
C MET A 848 -21.36 -30.31 8.25
N ALA A 849 -20.54 -30.55 9.26
CA ALA A 849 -21.00 -30.93 10.59
C ALA A 849 -21.85 -29.83 11.25
N ILE A 850 -21.36 -28.58 11.23
CA ILE A 850 -22.09 -27.44 11.78
C ILE A 850 -23.35 -27.18 10.96
N GLY A 851 -23.28 -27.17 9.66
CA GLY A 851 -24.43 -26.98 8.78
C GLY A 851 -25.48 -28.07 8.93
N GLY A 852 -25.05 -29.30 9.11
CA GLY A 852 -25.95 -30.46 9.41
C GLY A 852 -26.70 -30.22 10.73
N TYR A 853 -26.00 -29.80 11.76
CA TYR A 853 -26.64 -29.46 13.04
C TYR A 853 -27.62 -28.27 12.90
N VAL A 854 -27.23 -27.21 12.22
CA VAL A 854 -28.09 -26.04 12.00
C VAL A 854 -29.38 -26.44 11.26
N GLY A 855 -29.25 -27.20 10.18
CA GLY A 855 -30.40 -27.71 9.42
C GLY A 855 -31.30 -28.61 10.25
N ALA A 856 -30.73 -29.58 10.97
CA ALA A 856 -31.46 -30.48 11.83
C ALA A 856 -32.19 -29.73 12.99
N ALA A 857 -31.54 -28.77 13.63
CA ALA A 857 -32.13 -27.96 14.68
C ALA A 857 -33.29 -27.11 14.17
N THR A 858 -33.15 -26.52 13.01
CA THR A 858 -34.19 -25.68 12.38
C THR A 858 -35.41 -26.51 12.03
N VAL A 859 -35.22 -27.66 11.37
CA VAL A 859 -36.31 -28.56 11.06
C VAL A 859 -36.93 -29.16 12.34
N GLY A 860 -36.10 -29.50 13.35
CA GLY A 860 -36.55 -29.98 14.64
C GLY A 860 -37.39 -28.96 15.42
N ALA A 861 -37.10 -27.66 15.33
CA ALA A 861 -37.92 -26.62 15.95
C ALA A 861 -39.31 -26.53 15.29
N ALA A 862 -39.39 -26.60 13.96
CA ALA A 862 -40.69 -26.66 13.28
C ALA A 862 -41.48 -27.93 13.65
N ALA A 863 -40.84 -29.10 13.68
CA ALA A 863 -41.46 -30.36 14.04
C ALA A 863 -41.90 -30.39 15.53
N TYR A 864 -41.14 -29.77 16.44
CA TYR A 864 -41.45 -29.67 17.84
C TYR A 864 -42.82 -28.99 18.04
N TRP A 865 -43.09 -27.90 17.33
CA TRP A 865 -44.40 -27.24 17.42
C TRP A 865 -45.56 -28.19 17.04
N PHE A 866 -45.41 -28.94 15.96
CA PHE A 866 -46.44 -29.89 15.52
C PHE A 866 -46.61 -31.07 16.44
N LEU A 867 -45.54 -31.55 17.04
CA LEU A 867 -45.58 -32.81 17.79
C LEU A 867 -45.74 -32.65 19.29
N TYR A 868 -45.12 -31.63 19.91
CA TYR A 868 -45.00 -31.54 21.37
C TYR A 868 -45.46 -30.22 21.97
N ASP A 869 -45.64 -29.14 21.23
CA ASP A 869 -46.07 -27.87 21.79
C ASP A 869 -47.50 -27.92 22.29
N VAL A 870 -47.73 -27.36 23.49
CA VAL A 870 -49.07 -27.27 24.13
C VAL A 870 -50.06 -26.47 23.26
N GLU A 871 -49.59 -25.43 22.60
CA GLU A 871 -50.41 -24.59 21.69
C GLU A 871 -50.53 -25.19 20.29
N GLY A 872 -49.80 -26.22 19.99
CA GLY A 872 -49.78 -26.91 18.69
C GLY A 872 -50.81 -28.04 18.61
N PRO A 873 -50.99 -28.61 17.43
CA PRO A 873 -51.99 -29.65 17.21
C PRO A 873 -51.64 -31.02 17.85
N GLN A 874 -50.39 -31.22 18.32
CA GLN A 874 -49.91 -32.46 18.89
C GLN A 874 -50.19 -33.72 18.06
N VAL A 875 -49.88 -33.61 16.77
CA VAL A 875 -50.02 -34.66 15.78
C VAL A 875 -48.91 -35.74 15.90
N THR A 876 -49.15 -36.95 15.45
CA THR A 876 -48.08 -37.99 15.39
C THR A 876 -47.11 -37.74 14.24
N TYR A 877 -45.90 -38.30 14.34
CA TYR A 877 -44.91 -38.19 13.27
C TYR A 877 -45.42 -38.75 11.94
N HIS A 878 -46.21 -39.83 11.98
CA HIS A 878 -46.80 -40.39 10.77
C HIS A 878 -47.78 -39.43 10.10
N GLN A 879 -48.59 -38.74 10.89
CA GLN A 879 -49.51 -37.69 10.38
C GLN A 879 -48.74 -36.52 9.80
N LEU A 880 -47.66 -36.08 10.46
CA LEU A 880 -46.85 -34.96 10.01
C LEU A 880 -46.09 -35.32 8.71
N SER A 881 -45.49 -36.49 8.62
CA SER A 881 -44.71 -36.87 7.41
C SER A 881 -45.61 -37.17 6.20
N HIS A 882 -46.88 -37.43 6.39
CA HIS A 882 -47.86 -37.66 5.34
C HIS A 882 -48.91 -36.55 5.23
N PHE A 883 -48.55 -35.31 5.62
CA PHE A 883 -49.50 -34.19 5.64
C PHE A 883 -50.12 -33.88 4.27
N MET A 884 -49.44 -34.24 3.17
CA MET A 884 -49.95 -34.03 1.81
C MET A 884 -51.16 -34.90 1.49
N GLN A 885 -51.36 -35.94 2.24
CA GLN A 885 -52.53 -36.85 2.08
C GLN A 885 -53.67 -36.45 3.00
N CYS A 886 -53.59 -35.34 3.70
CA CYS A 886 -54.62 -34.83 4.58
C CYS A 886 -55.85 -34.38 3.76
N HIS A 887 -57.00 -35.05 3.99
CA HIS A 887 -58.30 -34.63 3.54
C HIS A 887 -59.39 -35.18 4.46
N ASP A 888 -60.57 -34.62 4.43
CA ASP A 888 -61.63 -34.93 5.36
C ASP A 888 -62.06 -36.41 5.39
N GLU A 889 -61.82 -37.15 4.30
CA GLU A 889 -62.17 -38.56 4.16
C GLU A 889 -61.04 -39.52 4.61
N ASN A 890 -59.90 -39.03 4.98
CA ASN A 890 -58.74 -39.87 5.34
C ASN A 890 -58.83 -40.22 6.87
N GLU A 891 -58.93 -41.50 7.16
CA GLU A 891 -59.04 -42.00 8.56
C GLU A 891 -57.75 -41.72 9.40
N ASP A 892 -56.58 -41.64 8.77
CA ASP A 892 -55.31 -41.35 9.46
C ASP A 892 -55.27 -39.94 10.05
N PHE A 893 -56.07 -39.01 9.53
CA PHE A 893 -56.14 -37.61 9.95
C PHE A 893 -57.45 -37.27 10.73
N THR A 894 -58.07 -38.26 11.36
CA THR A 894 -59.31 -38.04 12.11
C THR A 894 -59.02 -37.06 13.28
N GLY A 895 -59.80 -35.99 13.35
CA GLY A 895 -59.66 -34.98 14.39
C GLY A 895 -58.58 -33.95 14.18
N VAL A 896 -57.93 -33.99 13.01
CA VAL A 896 -56.91 -32.99 12.64
C VAL A 896 -57.43 -32.11 11.51
N GLU A 897 -57.33 -30.78 11.68
CA GLU A 897 -57.68 -29.84 10.63
C GLU A 897 -56.47 -29.68 9.68
N CYS A 898 -56.72 -29.85 8.39
CA CYS A 898 -55.61 -29.75 7.39
C CYS A 898 -54.96 -28.35 7.30
N GLU A 899 -55.65 -27.32 7.73
CA GLU A 899 -55.15 -25.94 7.76
C GLU A 899 -53.99 -25.74 8.76
N VAL A 900 -53.86 -26.59 9.77
CA VAL A 900 -52.84 -26.58 10.78
C VAL A 900 -51.42 -26.74 10.18
N PHE A 901 -51.30 -27.46 9.08
CA PHE A 901 -50.01 -27.68 8.41
C PHE A 901 -49.50 -26.44 7.66
N GLU A 902 -50.36 -25.42 7.47
CA GLU A 902 -50.01 -24.13 6.87
C GLU A 902 -49.85 -23.01 7.90
N ALA A 903 -49.89 -23.33 9.18
CA ALA A 903 -49.80 -22.37 10.27
C ALA A 903 -48.41 -21.65 10.31
N ALA A 904 -48.42 -20.39 10.72
CA ALA A 904 -47.21 -19.58 10.83
C ALA A 904 -46.31 -19.87 12.04
N PRO A 905 -46.76 -20.34 13.23
CA PRO A 905 -45.90 -20.58 14.38
C PRO A 905 -44.70 -21.51 14.15
N PRO A 906 -44.80 -22.64 13.46
CA PRO A 906 -43.65 -23.50 13.19
C PRO A 906 -42.59 -22.82 12.29
N MET A 907 -42.99 -22.03 11.34
CA MET A 907 -42.08 -21.24 10.51
C MET A 907 -41.36 -20.17 11.33
N THR A 908 -42.05 -19.52 12.23
CA THR A 908 -41.47 -18.54 13.16
C THR A 908 -40.46 -19.15 14.11
N MET A 909 -40.75 -20.32 14.65
CA MET A 909 -39.80 -21.06 15.48
C MET A 909 -38.57 -21.52 14.71
N ALA A 910 -38.76 -22.03 13.50
CA ALA A 910 -37.65 -22.45 12.63
C ALA A 910 -36.74 -21.28 12.26
N LEU A 911 -37.32 -20.16 11.84
CA LEU A 911 -36.55 -18.95 11.52
C LEU A 911 -35.81 -18.39 12.74
N SER A 912 -36.46 -18.38 13.92
CA SER A 912 -35.85 -17.91 15.16
C SER A 912 -34.68 -18.78 15.61
N VAL A 913 -34.81 -20.10 15.46
CA VAL A 913 -33.69 -21.04 15.71
C VAL A 913 -32.56 -20.77 14.73
N LEU A 914 -32.84 -20.64 13.44
CA LEU A 914 -31.83 -20.34 12.42
C LEU A 914 -31.07 -19.05 12.75
N VAL A 915 -31.77 -17.96 13.00
CA VAL A 915 -31.19 -16.67 13.32
C VAL A 915 -30.33 -16.73 14.58
N THR A 916 -30.82 -17.36 15.63
CA THR A 916 -30.11 -17.47 16.92
C THR A 916 -28.85 -18.34 16.77
N ILE A 917 -28.93 -19.45 16.05
CA ILE A 917 -27.74 -20.28 15.74
C ILE A 917 -26.73 -19.50 14.93
N GLU A 918 -27.18 -18.71 13.95
CA GLU A 918 -26.26 -17.90 13.13
C GLU A 918 -25.55 -16.84 13.97
N MET A 919 -26.20 -16.23 14.94
CA MET A 919 -25.56 -15.32 15.88
C MET A 919 -24.53 -16.03 16.76
N CYS A 920 -24.85 -17.21 17.27
CA CYS A 920 -23.91 -18.04 18.01
C CYS A 920 -22.71 -18.48 17.12
N ASN A 921 -22.97 -18.81 15.89
CA ASN A 921 -21.93 -19.19 14.94
C ASN A 921 -21.04 -18.01 14.54
N ALA A 922 -21.56 -16.79 14.52
CA ALA A 922 -20.76 -15.58 14.37
C ALA A 922 -19.74 -15.44 15.50
N LEU A 923 -20.11 -15.74 16.73
CA LEU A 923 -19.17 -15.80 17.85
C LEU A 923 -18.11 -16.88 17.65
N ASN A 924 -18.49 -18.04 17.12
CA ASN A 924 -17.56 -19.12 16.79
C ASN A 924 -16.53 -18.71 15.72
N SER A 925 -16.89 -17.78 14.86
CA SER A 925 -16.05 -17.30 13.75
C SER A 925 -15.09 -16.19 14.15
N LEU A 926 -15.02 -15.78 15.43
CA LEU A 926 -14.03 -14.81 15.90
C LEU A 926 -12.59 -15.28 15.71
N SER A 927 -12.34 -16.57 15.83
CA SER A 927 -11.04 -17.17 15.54
C SER A 927 -11.21 -18.51 14.84
N GLU A 928 -10.23 -18.87 14.03
CA GLU A 928 -10.24 -20.16 13.31
C GLU A 928 -10.15 -21.36 14.26
N ASN A 929 -9.17 -21.33 15.16
CA ASN A 929 -8.84 -22.46 16.03
C ASN A 929 -8.72 -22.12 17.52
N GLN A 930 -8.81 -20.87 17.90
CA GLN A 930 -8.75 -20.45 19.30
C GLN A 930 -10.12 -20.53 19.97
N SER A 931 -10.15 -20.98 21.24
CA SER A 931 -11.42 -21.04 21.96
C SER A 931 -11.95 -19.65 22.30
N LEU A 932 -13.26 -19.54 22.54
CA LEU A 932 -13.90 -18.29 22.98
C LEU A 932 -13.39 -17.78 24.33
N VAL A 933 -12.76 -18.64 25.13
CA VAL A 933 -12.14 -18.24 26.41
C VAL A 933 -10.89 -17.39 26.16
N ARG A 934 -10.09 -17.71 25.12
CA ARG A 934 -8.88 -16.95 24.74
C ARG A 934 -9.18 -15.74 23.86
N MET A 935 -10.22 -15.85 23.03
CA MET A 935 -10.73 -14.77 22.20
C MET A 935 -12.15 -14.41 22.66
N PRO A 936 -12.30 -13.60 23.73
CA PRO A 936 -13.61 -13.32 24.30
C PRO A 936 -14.49 -12.52 23.33
N PRO A 937 -15.82 -12.64 23.40
CA PRO A 937 -16.76 -11.96 22.50
C PRO A 937 -16.59 -10.42 22.51
N TRP A 938 -16.20 -9.83 23.62
CA TRP A 938 -15.97 -8.39 23.72
C TRP A 938 -14.70 -7.87 23.06
N SER A 939 -13.86 -8.73 22.51
CA SER A 939 -12.70 -8.33 21.72
C SER A 939 -13.07 -7.65 20.41
N ASN A 940 -14.24 -7.96 19.87
CA ASN A 940 -14.82 -7.29 18.70
C ASN A 940 -16.16 -6.65 19.05
N GLY A 941 -16.13 -5.40 19.48
CA GLY A 941 -17.33 -4.65 19.83
C GLY A 941 -18.29 -4.43 18.66
N TRP A 942 -17.76 -4.34 17.44
CA TRP A 942 -18.56 -4.23 16.23
C TRP A 942 -19.41 -5.49 15.98
N LEU A 943 -18.85 -6.68 16.25
CA LEU A 943 -19.59 -7.93 16.13
C LEU A 943 -20.75 -8.01 17.11
N LEU A 944 -20.54 -7.64 18.37
CA LEU A 944 -21.60 -7.59 19.37
C LEU A 944 -22.71 -6.60 18.99
N SER A 945 -22.32 -5.43 18.48
CA SER A 945 -23.27 -4.43 18.00
C SER A 945 -24.07 -4.94 16.80
N ALA A 946 -23.42 -5.60 15.86
CA ALA A 946 -24.05 -6.20 14.67
C ALA A 946 -25.03 -7.32 15.07
N MET A 947 -24.63 -8.19 15.99
CA MET A 947 -25.48 -9.26 16.52
C MET A 947 -26.72 -8.69 17.21
N THR A 948 -26.55 -7.66 18.04
CA THR A 948 -27.65 -6.99 18.73
C THR A 948 -28.62 -6.36 17.72
N LEU A 949 -28.08 -5.69 16.70
CA LEU A 949 -28.90 -5.10 15.63
C LEU A 949 -29.66 -6.16 14.84
N SER A 950 -29.01 -7.27 14.48
CA SER A 950 -29.63 -8.38 13.75
C SER A 950 -30.76 -9.01 14.55
N MET A 951 -30.55 -9.26 15.85
CA MET A 951 -31.60 -9.78 16.73
C MET A 951 -32.74 -8.78 16.90
N SER A 952 -32.44 -7.50 17.02
CA SER A 952 -33.46 -6.44 17.11
C SER A 952 -34.31 -6.38 15.84
N LEU A 953 -33.70 -6.49 14.68
CA LEU A 953 -34.43 -6.55 13.40
C LEU A 953 -35.29 -7.82 13.30
N HIS A 954 -34.78 -8.95 13.81
CA HIS A 954 -35.55 -10.20 13.86
C HIS A 954 -36.77 -10.06 14.75
N PHE A 955 -36.65 -9.46 15.95
CA PHE A 955 -37.80 -9.14 16.81
C PHE A 955 -38.77 -8.17 16.13
N MET A 956 -38.25 -7.20 15.38
CA MET A 956 -39.08 -6.24 14.67
C MET A 956 -39.95 -6.93 13.61
N ILE A 957 -39.42 -7.85 12.82
CA ILE A 957 -40.22 -8.57 11.80
C ILE A 957 -41.20 -9.55 12.39
N ILE A 958 -40.99 -9.98 13.64
CA ILE A 958 -41.91 -10.89 14.34
C ILE A 958 -43.05 -10.13 15.03
N TYR A 959 -42.76 -8.99 15.68
CA TYR A 959 -43.70 -8.34 16.62
C TYR A 959 -44.29 -7.04 16.10
N VAL A 960 -43.72 -6.40 15.09
CA VAL A 960 -44.20 -5.09 14.60
C VAL A 960 -45.09 -5.27 13.36
N ASP A 961 -46.38 -4.99 13.49
CA ASP A 961 -47.29 -4.99 12.36
C ASP A 961 -46.97 -3.84 11.37
N PRO A 962 -47.03 -3.99 10.05
CA PRO A 962 -47.53 -5.14 9.22
C PRO A 962 -46.44 -6.14 8.80
N LEU A 963 -45.26 -6.11 9.32
CA LEU A 963 -44.10 -6.92 8.91
C LEU A 963 -44.36 -8.45 9.07
N PRO A 964 -44.95 -8.95 10.15
CA PRO A 964 -45.26 -10.39 10.27
C PRO A 964 -46.09 -10.96 9.12
N MET A 965 -46.99 -10.18 8.57
CA MET A 965 -47.81 -10.59 7.42
C MET A 965 -46.98 -10.79 6.16
N ILE A 966 -45.96 -9.95 5.93
CA ILE A 966 -45.08 -10.03 4.74
C ILE A 966 -44.20 -11.26 4.82
N PHE A 967 -43.67 -11.56 6.01
CA PHE A 967 -42.74 -12.69 6.23
C PHE A 967 -43.42 -13.98 6.64
N ARG A 968 -44.75 -13.99 6.77
CA ARG A 968 -45.57 -15.11 7.27
C ARG A 968 -45.12 -15.59 8.67
N LEU A 969 -44.91 -14.67 9.58
CA LEU A 969 -44.47 -14.90 10.94
C LEU A 969 -45.58 -14.58 11.93
N THR A 970 -45.49 -15.11 13.12
CA THR A 970 -46.37 -14.78 14.25
C THR A 970 -45.58 -14.61 15.52
N HIS A 971 -46.26 -14.11 16.57
CA HIS A 971 -45.66 -13.94 17.89
C HIS A 971 -45.30 -15.28 18.53
N LEU A 972 -44.18 -15.31 19.24
CA LEU A 972 -43.76 -16.45 20.05
C LEU A 972 -43.92 -16.12 21.54
N ASN A 973 -44.32 -17.10 22.33
CA ASN A 973 -44.34 -17.00 23.77
C ASN A 973 -43.00 -17.32 24.43
N VAL A 974 -42.85 -17.10 25.74
CA VAL A 974 -41.60 -17.30 26.46
C VAL A 974 -41.11 -18.76 26.42
N GLU A 975 -42.04 -19.72 26.51
CA GLU A 975 -41.68 -21.15 26.44
C GLU A 975 -41.12 -21.53 25.08
N GLN A 976 -41.70 -21.02 24.01
CA GLN A 976 -41.20 -21.21 22.66
C GLN A 976 -39.80 -20.60 22.46
N TRP A 977 -39.53 -19.42 23.00
CA TRP A 977 -38.21 -18.82 23.01
C TRP A 977 -37.19 -19.63 23.82
N LEU A 978 -37.60 -20.23 24.94
CA LEU A 978 -36.73 -21.12 25.70
C LEU A 978 -36.34 -22.36 24.90
N VAL A 979 -37.23 -22.92 24.11
CA VAL A 979 -36.94 -24.03 23.20
C VAL A 979 -35.97 -23.58 22.11
N VAL A 980 -36.16 -22.42 21.52
CA VAL A 980 -35.27 -21.80 20.55
C VAL A 980 -33.84 -21.67 21.13
N LEU A 981 -33.69 -21.16 22.33
CA LEU A 981 -32.40 -21.04 22.99
C LEU A 981 -31.76 -22.39 23.28
N LYS A 982 -32.51 -23.39 23.72
CA LYS A 982 -31.99 -24.73 23.97
C LYS A 982 -31.48 -25.41 22.72
N LEU A 983 -32.09 -25.17 21.57
CA LEU A 983 -31.64 -25.71 20.29
C LEU A 983 -30.46 -24.95 19.69
N SER A 984 -30.31 -23.66 20.01
CA SER A 984 -29.30 -22.79 19.41
C SER A 984 -27.94 -22.82 20.12
N ILE A 985 -27.93 -22.82 21.45
CA ILE A 985 -26.68 -22.75 22.23
C ILE A 985 -25.73 -23.93 22.00
N PRO A 986 -26.16 -25.19 21.79
CA PRO A 986 -25.22 -26.29 21.56
C PRO A 986 -24.27 -26.14 20.37
N VAL A 987 -24.55 -25.28 19.40
CA VAL A 987 -23.64 -25.02 18.28
C VAL A 987 -22.29 -24.48 18.75
N ILE A 988 -22.26 -23.71 19.83
CA ILE A 988 -21.04 -23.20 20.44
C ILE A 988 -20.18 -24.36 20.97
N LEU A 989 -20.81 -25.29 21.67
CA LEU A 989 -20.13 -26.47 22.22
C LEU A 989 -19.59 -27.38 21.12
N ILE A 990 -20.36 -27.60 20.06
CA ILE A 990 -19.93 -28.38 18.89
C ILE A 990 -18.71 -27.76 18.24
N ASP A 991 -18.73 -26.46 18.02
CA ASP A 991 -17.60 -25.75 17.40
C ASP A 991 -16.35 -25.74 18.30
N GLU A 992 -16.52 -25.60 19.62
CA GLU A 992 -15.40 -25.70 20.57
C GLU A 992 -14.74 -27.09 20.52
N VAL A 993 -15.51 -28.14 20.41
CA VAL A 993 -14.98 -29.52 20.25
C VAL A 993 -14.23 -29.63 18.93
N LEU A 994 -14.78 -29.12 17.83
CA LEU A 994 -14.12 -29.15 16.52
C LEU A 994 -12.84 -28.30 16.51
N LYS A 995 -12.82 -27.16 17.17
CA LYS A 995 -11.60 -26.34 17.34
C LYS A 995 -10.54 -27.08 18.17
N PHE A 996 -10.95 -27.77 19.22
CA PHE A 996 -10.04 -28.58 20.02
C PHE A 996 -9.43 -29.71 19.19
N MET A 997 -10.21 -30.42 18.40
CA MET A 997 -9.72 -31.42 17.47
C MET A 997 -8.75 -30.84 16.43
N ALA A 998 -9.04 -29.65 15.89
CA ALA A 998 -8.17 -28.96 14.95
C ALA A 998 -6.82 -28.65 15.59
N ARG A 999 -6.80 -28.10 16.80
CA ARG A 999 -5.56 -27.75 17.51
C ARG A 999 -4.68 -28.94 17.84
N ASN A 1000 -5.27 -30.04 18.26
CA ASN A 1000 -4.51 -31.20 18.78
C ASN A 1000 -4.17 -32.26 17.74
N TYR A 1001 -4.98 -32.41 16.70
CA TYR A 1001 -4.84 -33.50 15.74
C TYR A 1001 -4.52 -33.06 14.32
N VAL A 1002 -5.12 -31.94 13.85
CA VAL A 1002 -4.94 -31.49 12.47
C VAL A 1002 -3.69 -30.60 12.33
N GLU A 1003 -3.45 -29.67 13.25
CA GLU A 1003 -2.25 -28.82 13.22
C GLU A 1003 -0.96 -29.60 13.49
N LYS A 1004 -1.01 -30.65 14.32
CA LYS A 1004 0.13 -31.52 14.58
C LYS A 1004 0.47 -32.46 13.43
N SER A 1005 -0.48 -32.76 12.55
CA SER A 1005 -0.23 -33.62 11.37
C SER A 1005 0.38 -32.85 10.20
N THR A 1006 0.33 -31.51 10.22
CA THR A 1006 0.91 -30.63 9.19
C THR A 1006 2.31 -30.12 9.54
N LEU A 1007 2.77 -30.31 10.76
CA LEU A 1007 4.14 -30.08 11.21
C LEU A 1007 4.99 -31.33 11.00
#